data_930d55c10125c9b8191c95871fbb22e5
#
_entry.id   930d55c10125c9b8191c95871fbb22e5
#
_cell.length_a   1.000
_cell.length_b   1.000
_cell.length_c   1.000
_cell.angle_alpha   90.00
_cell.angle_beta   90.00
_cell.angle_gamma   90.00
#
_symmetry.space_group_name_H-M   'P 1'
#
loop_
_entity.id
_entity.type
_entity.pdbx_description
1 polymer ?
#
loop_
_entity_poly.entity_id
_entity_poly.type
_entity_poly.pdbx_seq_one_letter_code
_entity_poly.pdbx_strand_id
1 'polypeptide(L)'
;MTVRAGDLPAELARLRPSEVVIAEGSTLEVANSHPFDKAAFSSARAEDALKRLFAVATLDGFGQFSRAELAAMGGLIAYLDHAGKGTLPFLAPPLRKTSGAHVAIDAATRESLEIVATTGGTRAGSLLGAVDRTVTGAGARLLAQDLSAPLMDAPLIDARLGLVQLFHDDATLRSQLRAALRALPDIGRALGRVAVGRGSPRDLGQLRDGLGEARLLRERLGRLADQPLLLTQLLPALDGHGALVDALARALVPSPPTETNNGGYIADGFDPALDELRRLAGDGRRAIAALEAQYREQTGISALKIRHNGVLGYHVEVPARAADQLMQPDSGFTHRQTLAGVVRFNSIDLHEQAGRVAQAGAHALVAEAAHLETLIEAVLDRKADIARAADALARLDVAAALAERAAEGGWQRPHFVVEDGVGPCHDIVGGRHPVVEDALRAQGQPFVANDCRLVATDRLWLVTGPNMGGKSTFLRQNALIVILAQAGAFVPAESATLTLVDRLFSRVGASDNLARGRSTFMVEMVETAAILAQATEHSFVILDEVGRGTSTYDGLALAWAVVEAVHEVNRCRCLFATHYHELTRLSETLDALSLHHVRAREWKGDLVLLHELAEGPADRSYGLAVARLAGLPPLVLKRAKDVLGRLEAGKAKTGGIAAGLDDLPLFASVATQAEEVADPLRDALDGIDADALSPREALDHIYRLKQLAAASHHE
;
A
#
# COMPACT_ATOMS: atom_id res chain seq x y z
N MET A 1 12.78 -13.23 -13.44
CA MET A 1 11.53 -13.78 -14.03
C MET A 1 11.38 -13.25 -15.45
N THR A 2 11.11 -14.12 -16.40
CA THR A 2 10.76 -13.73 -17.78
C THR A 2 9.23 -13.67 -17.87
N VAL A 3 8.68 -12.62 -18.42
CA VAL A 3 7.24 -12.43 -18.64
C VAL A 3 6.93 -12.23 -20.13
N ARG A 4 5.73 -12.60 -20.54
CA ARG A 4 5.24 -12.27 -21.88
C ARG A 4 4.94 -10.77 -21.94
N ALA A 5 5.01 -10.17 -23.13
CA ALA A 5 4.73 -8.73 -23.30
C ALA A 5 3.33 -8.35 -22.78
N GLY A 6 2.31 -9.20 -22.98
CA GLY A 6 0.95 -8.96 -22.49
C GLY A 6 0.80 -9.01 -20.97
N ASP A 7 1.69 -9.73 -20.24
CA ASP A 7 1.66 -9.84 -18.79
C ASP A 7 2.49 -8.75 -18.08
N LEU A 8 3.32 -8.00 -18.83
CA LEU A 8 4.20 -6.96 -18.28
C LEU A 8 3.44 -5.88 -17.48
N PRO A 9 2.31 -5.33 -17.93
CA PRO A 9 1.55 -4.34 -17.17
C PRO A 9 1.06 -4.88 -15.81
N ALA A 10 0.63 -6.14 -15.76
CA ALA A 10 0.18 -6.77 -14.51
C ALA A 10 1.33 -6.95 -13.51
N GLU A 11 2.53 -7.35 -13.99
CA GLU A 11 3.72 -7.48 -13.17
C GLU A 11 4.24 -6.13 -12.65
N LEU A 12 4.23 -5.10 -13.48
CA LEU A 12 4.59 -3.74 -13.05
C LEU A 12 3.59 -3.19 -12.02
N ALA A 13 2.31 -3.44 -12.21
CA ALA A 13 1.27 -3.08 -11.23
C ALA A 13 1.44 -3.84 -9.90
N ARG A 14 1.89 -5.09 -9.94
CA ARG A 14 2.22 -5.90 -8.75
C ARG A 14 3.44 -5.37 -8.01
N LEU A 15 4.52 -5.07 -8.74
CA LEU A 15 5.79 -4.62 -8.16
C LEU A 15 5.76 -3.16 -7.70
N ARG A 16 4.97 -2.32 -8.38
CA ARG A 16 4.86 -0.86 -8.14
C ARG A 16 6.25 -0.21 -8.03
N PRO A 17 7.15 -0.42 -9.01
CA PRO A 17 8.49 0.13 -8.94
C PRO A 17 8.47 1.65 -8.98
N SER A 18 9.34 2.30 -8.21
CA SER A 18 9.54 3.75 -8.29
C SER A 18 10.17 4.15 -9.62
N GLU A 19 11.06 3.31 -10.15
CA GLU A 19 11.76 3.48 -11.42
C GLU A 19 11.88 2.13 -12.15
N VAL A 20 11.83 2.17 -13.48
CA VAL A 20 12.04 1.01 -14.34
C VAL A 20 13.25 1.28 -15.23
N VAL A 21 14.34 0.57 -14.99
CA VAL A 21 15.57 0.72 -15.77
C VAL A 21 15.45 -0.07 -17.07
N ILE A 22 15.57 0.59 -18.21
CA ILE A 22 15.47 0.00 -19.56
C ILE A 22 16.75 0.25 -20.34
N ALA A 23 17.08 -0.63 -21.27
CA ALA A 23 18.23 -0.43 -22.15
C ALA A 23 17.99 0.76 -23.08
N GLU A 24 18.99 1.61 -23.28
CA GLU A 24 18.96 2.72 -24.22
C GLU A 24 18.60 2.24 -25.62
N GLY A 25 17.62 2.90 -26.26
CA GLY A 25 17.05 2.47 -27.53
C GLY A 25 16.00 1.35 -27.46
N SER A 26 15.53 0.99 -26.27
CA SER A 26 14.39 0.08 -26.11
C SER A 26 13.09 0.73 -26.61
N THR A 27 12.24 -0.07 -27.26
CA THR A 27 10.88 0.33 -27.70
C THR A 27 9.82 0.12 -26.64
N LEU A 28 10.19 -0.28 -25.40
CA LEU A 28 9.26 -0.49 -24.30
C LEU A 28 8.75 0.86 -23.77
N GLU A 29 7.46 1.09 -23.90
CA GLU A 29 6.77 2.24 -23.28
C GLU A 29 6.29 1.86 -21.88
N VAL A 30 7.04 2.26 -20.88
CA VAL A 30 6.73 2.00 -19.47
C VAL A 30 6.76 3.31 -18.68
N ALA A 31 5.77 3.54 -17.84
CA ALA A 31 5.76 4.67 -16.94
C ALA A 31 6.99 4.64 -16.00
N ASN A 32 7.56 5.82 -15.72
CA ASN A 32 8.76 5.97 -14.88
C ASN A 32 9.98 5.19 -15.42
N SER A 33 10.08 5.00 -16.75
CA SER A 33 11.23 4.37 -17.37
C SER A 33 12.44 5.29 -17.33
N HIS A 34 13.59 4.72 -16.96
CA HIS A 34 14.90 5.37 -16.98
C HIS A 34 15.82 4.65 -17.98
N PRO A 35 16.11 5.25 -19.15
CA PRO A 35 17.06 4.69 -20.09
C PRO A 35 18.47 4.64 -19.48
N PHE A 36 19.15 3.50 -19.64
CA PHE A 36 20.49 3.29 -19.13
C PHE A 36 21.34 2.57 -20.19
N ASP A 37 22.68 2.72 -20.11
CA ASP A 37 23.63 2.19 -21.09
C ASP A 37 23.28 0.76 -21.52
N LYS A 38 23.06 0.56 -22.82
CA LYS A 38 22.74 -0.73 -23.41
C LYS A 38 23.81 -1.80 -23.12
N ALA A 39 25.08 -1.41 -22.95
CA ALA A 39 26.17 -2.33 -22.67
C ALA A 39 26.03 -2.99 -21.29
N ALA A 40 25.34 -2.35 -20.34
CA ALA A 40 25.04 -2.91 -19.02
C ALA A 40 24.10 -4.12 -19.08
N PHE A 41 23.27 -4.22 -20.12
CA PHE A 41 22.33 -5.32 -20.34
C PHE A 41 22.93 -6.50 -21.13
N SER A 42 24.26 -6.62 -21.17
CA SER A 42 24.95 -7.79 -21.73
C SER A 42 24.86 -8.99 -20.78
N SER A 43 24.21 -10.08 -21.19
CA SER A 43 24.05 -11.29 -20.36
C SER A 43 25.39 -11.91 -19.94
N ALA A 44 26.42 -11.87 -20.79
CA ALA A 44 27.75 -12.39 -20.46
C ALA A 44 28.46 -11.55 -19.37
N ARG A 45 28.42 -10.20 -19.52
CA ARG A 45 28.95 -9.29 -18.50
C ARG A 45 28.19 -9.38 -17.17
N ALA A 46 26.88 -9.57 -17.26
CA ALA A 46 26.02 -9.73 -16.11
C ALA A 46 26.34 -11.00 -15.32
N GLU A 47 26.57 -12.11 -16.01
CA GLU A 47 26.95 -13.37 -15.38
C GLU A 47 28.27 -13.22 -14.61
N ASP A 48 29.29 -12.62 -15.20
CA ASP A 48 30.58 -12.36 -14.55
C ASP A 48 30.45 -11.40 -13.35
N ALA A 49 29.59 -10.36 -13.48
CA ALA A 49 29.32 -9.42 -12.39
C ALA A 49 28.62 -10.11 -11.20
N LEU A 50 27.63 -10.95 -11.47
CA LEU A 50 26.91 -11.73 -10.46
C LEU A 50 27.84 -12.74 -9.76
N LYS A 51 28.71 -13.47 -10.51
CA LYS A 51 29.69 -14.39 -9.94
C LYS A 51 30.63 -13.67 -8.98
N ARG A 52 31.12 -12.49 -9.37
CA ARG A 52 31.97 -11.67 -8.48
C ARG A 52 31.22 -11.17 -7.26
N LEU A 53 29.99 -10.66 -7.45
CA LEU A 53 29.17 -10.09 -6.37
C LEU A 53 28.86 -11.13 -5.28
N PHE A 54 28.56 -12.38 -5.69
CA PHE A 54 28.21 -13.46 -4.77
C PHE A 54 29.40 -14.39 -4.44
N ALA A 55 30.61 -14.10 -4.96
CA ALA A 55 31.83 -14.89 -4.75
C ALA A 55 31.63 -16.37 -5.09
N VAL A 56 30.99 -16.68 -6.22
CA VAL A 56 30.71 -18.05 -6.69
C VAL A 56 31.33 -18.32 -8.05
N ALA A 57 31.71 -19.57 -8.29
CA ALA A 57 32.28 -20.00 -9.57
C ALA A 57 31.21 -20.13 -10.67
N THR A 58 29.99 -20.57 -10.31
CA THR A 58 28.84 -20.71 -11.19
C THR A 58 27.58 -20.15 -10.52
N LEU A 59 26.58 -19.78 -11.32
CA LEU A 59 25.28 -19.35 -10.81
C LEU A 59 24.26 -20.49 -10.65
N ASP A 60 24.65 -21.71 -10.99
CA ASP A 60 23.78 -22.91 -10.99
C ASP A 60 23.17 -23.19 -9.61
N GLY A 61 23.86 -22.85 -8.54
CA GLY A 61 23.37 -22.96 -7.16
C GLY A 61 22.20 -22.03 -6.84
N PHE A 62 22.01 -20.96 -7.65
CA PHE A 62 20.88 -20.03 -7.51
C PHE A 62 19.74 -20.31 -8.50
N GLY A 63 19.97 -21.22 -9.48
CA GLY A 63 19.05 -21.63 -10.51
C GLY A 63 19.56 -21.35 -11.94
N GLN A 64 18.87 -21.92 -12.93
CA GLN A 64 19.18 -21.67 -14.33
C GLN A 64 18.48 -20.39 -14.81
N PHE A 65 19.22 -19.36 -15.14
CA PHE A 65 18.70 -18.08 -15.61
C PHE A 65 18.78 -18.00 -17.15
N SER A 66 17.71 -17.46 -17.75
CA SER A 66 17.71 -17.13 -19.18
C SER A 66 18.62 -15.93 -19.48
N ARG A 67 19.01 -15.76 -20.75
CA ARG A 67 19.80 -14.59 -21.18
C ARG A 67 19.12 -13.25 -20.85
N ALA A 68 17.78 -13.21 -20.95
CA ALA A 68 17.01 -12.03 -20.63
C ALA A 68 17.02 -11.72 -19.14
N GLU A 69 16.94 -12.75 -18.28
CA GLU A 69 17.02 -12.60 -16.82
C GLU A 69 18.42 -12.11 -16.41
N LEU A 70 19.48 -12.69 -16.98
CA LEU A 70 20.85 -12.23 -16.73
C LEU A 70 21.05 -10.77 -17.17
N ALA A 71 20.56 -10.42 -18.37
CA ALA A 71 20.67 -9.05 -18.89
C ALA A 71 19.96 -8.04 -17.97
N ALA A 72 18.75 -8.37 -17.51
CA ALA A 72 17.99 -7.50 -16.59
C ALA A 72 18.72 -7.33 -15.23
N MET A 73 19.26 -8.42 -14.66
CA MET A 73 20.05 -8.35 -13.43
C MET A 73 21.33 -7.52 -13.61
N GLY A 74 22.01 -7.66 -14.76
CA GLY A 74 23.20 -6.86 -15.08
C GLY A 74 22.91 -5.38 -15.17
N GLY A 75 21.85 -5.02 -15.90
CA GLY A 75 21.37 -3.63 -16.01
C GLY A 75 21.03 -3.03 -14.64
N LEU A 76 20.33 -3.78 -13.79
CA LEU A 76 19.99 -3.33 -12.44
C LEU A 76 21.24 -3.13 -11.56
N ILE A 77 22.18 -4.09 -11.56
CA ILE A 77 23.43 -3.98 -10.77
C ILE A 77 24.24 -2.76 -11.21
N ALA A 78 24.42 -2.59 -12.53
CA ALA A 78 25.17 -1.46 -13.08
C ALA A 78 24.49 -0.11 -12.75
N TYR A 79 23.17 -0.05 -12.80
CA TYR A 79 22.42 1.14 -12.40
C TYR A 79 22.58 1.44 -10.90
N LEU A 80 22.46 0.45 -10.04
CA LEU A 80 22.64 0.60 -8.59
C LEU A 80 24.07 1.03 -8.23
N ASP A 81 25.08 0.48 -8.92
CA ASP A 81 26.47 0.86 -8.74
C ASP A 81 26.71 2.32 -9.15
N HIS A 82 26.14 2.74 -10.27
CA HIS A 82 26.19 4.12 -10.74
C HIS A 82 25.49 5.08 -9.78
N ALA A 83 24.26 4.77 -9.36
CA ALA A 83 23.49 5.58 -8.42
C ALA A 83 24.13 5.63 -7.03
N GLY A 84 24.75 4.52 -6.60
CA GLY A 84 25.48 4.39 -5.33
C GLY A 84 26.93 4.90 -5.37
N LYS A 85 27.39 5.44 -6.51
CA LYS A 85 28.77 5.95 -6.70
C LYS A 85 29.83 4.90 -6.33
N GLY A 86 29.66 3.68 -6.79
CA GLY A 86 30.53 2.54 -6.51
C GLY A 86 30.21 1.77 -5.22
N THR A 87 29.14 2.15 -4.51
CA THR A 87 28.68 1.42 -3.31
C THR A 87 27.37 0.71 -3.61
N LEU A 88 27.42 -0.61 -3.74
CA LEU A 88 26.23 -1.42 -3.95
C LEU A 88 25.48 -1.67 -2.63
N PRO A 89 24.14 -1.59 -2.61
CA PRO A 89 23.36 -2.06 -1.49
C PRO A 89 23.51 -3.56 -1.28
N PHE A 90 23.13 -4.07 -0.12
CA PHE A 90 23.04 -5.51 0.08
C PHE A 90 22.00 -6.10 -0.88
N LEU A 91 22.45 -6.93 -1.78
CA LEU A 91 21.62 -7.71 -2.70
C LEU A 91 21.63 -9.17 -2.23
N ALA A 92 20.44 -9.72 -1.99
CA ALA A 92 20.28 -11.15 -1.75
C ALA A 92 20.62 -11.95 -3.02
N PRO A 93 21.05 -13.22 -2.90
CA PRO A 93 21.21 -14.09 -4.05
C PRO A 93 19.96 -14.12 -4.92
N PRO A 94 20.09 -14.12 -6.25
CA PRO A 94 18.98 -14.09 -7.14
C PRO A 94 18.14 -15.38 -7.02
N LEU A 95 16.83 -15.20 -6.83
CA LEU A 95 15.88 -16.31 -6.84
C LEU A 95 15.06 -16.23 -8.14
N ARG A 96 15.05 -17.32 -8.90
CA ARG A 96 14.23 -17.41 -10.09
C ARG A 96 12.78 -17.57 -9.70
N LYS A 97 11.95 -16.59 -10.02
CA LYS A 97 10.50 -16.71 -9.94
C LYS A 97 9.97 -17.19 -11.29
N THR A 98 9.18 -18.25 -11.28
CA THR A 98 8.47 -18.74 -12.46
C THR A 98 7.25 -17.86 -12.71
N SER A 99 6.94 -17.59 -13.97
CA SER A 99 5.64 -17.02 -14.33
C SER A 99 4.56 -18.03 -13.91
N GLY A 100 3.50 -17.58 -13.24
CA GLY A 100 2.47 -18.47 -12.69
C GLY A 100 2.65 -18.85 -11.21
N ALA A 101 3.68 -18.35 -10.52
CA ALA A 101 3.81 -18.55 -9.08
C ALA A 101 2.77 -17.76 -8.25
N HIS A 102 2.17 -16.75 -8.85
CA HIS A 102 1.18 -15.87 -8.23
C HIS A 102 -0.01 -15.67 -9.15
N VAL A 103 -1.17 -15.38 -8.54
CA VAL A 103 -2.37 -14.98 -9.27
C VAL A 103 -2.08 -13.74 -10.12
N ALA A 104 -2.39 -13.81 -11.40
CA ALA A 104 -2.28 -12.65 -12.28
C ALA A 104 -3.46 -11.70 -12.02
N ILE A 105 -3.16 -10.49 -11.55
CA ILE A 105 -4.13 -9.43 -11.28
C ILE A 105 -3.66 -8.18 -12.02
N ASP A 106 -4.43 -7.70 -12.97
CA ASP A 106 -4.07 -6.50 -13.74
C ASP A 106 -4.22 -5.20 -12.93
N ALA A 107 -3.78 -4.08 -13.50
CA ALA A 107 -3.80 -2.79 -12.82
C ALA A 107 -5.22 -2.30 -12.53
N ALA A 108 -6.14 -2.47 -13.48
CA ALA A 108 -7.54 -2.05 -13.36
C ALA A 108 -8.26 -2.85 -12.26
N THR A 109 -8.03 -4.16 -12.23
CA THR A 109 -8.55 -5.06 -11.17
C THR A 109 -8.02 -4.67 -9.79
N ARG A 110 -6.70 -4.36 -9.66
CA ARG A 110 -6.12 -3.93 -8.38
C ARG A 110 -6.72 -2.63 -7.87
N GLU A 111 -6.96 -1.68 -8.76
CA GLU A 111 -7.60 -0.40 -8.45
C GLU A 111 -9.07 -0.60 -8.11
N SER A 112 -9.81 -1.35 -8.91
CA SER A 112 -11.22 -1.67 -8.68
C SER A 112 -11.49 -2.38 -7.36
N LEU A 113 -10.61 -3.31 -6.94
CA LEU A 113 -10.73 -4.07 -5.69
C LEU A 113 -10.11 -3.34 -4.49
N GLU A 114 -9.44 -2.21 -4.69
CA GLU A 114 -8.81 -1.42 -3.64
C GLU A 114 -7.95 -2.28 -2.68
N ILE A 115 -7.07 -3.11 -3.25
CA ILE A 115 -6.32 -4.13 -2.49
C ILE A 115 -5.40 -3.50 -1.45
N VAL A 116 -4.59 -2.51 -1.84
CA VAL A 116 -3.55 -1.90 -0.98
C VAL A 116 -3.92 -0.48 -0.55
N ALA A 117 -4.62 0.23 -1.42
CA ALA A 117 -5.08 1.60 -1.19
C ALA A 117 -6.41 1.81 -1.92
N THR A 118 -7.22 2.74 -1.45
CA THR A 118 -8.44 3.19 -2.14
C THR A 118 -8.08 3.96 -3.41
N THR A 119 -9.05 4.21 -4.29
CA THR A 119 -8.89 5.10 -5.45
C THR A 119 -8.41 6.50 -5.06
N GLY A 120 -8.75 6.97 -3.85
CA GLY A 120 -8.23 8.21 -3.26
C GLY A 120 -6.80 8.12 -2.70
N GLY A 121 -6.11 6.99 -2.85
CA GLY A 121 -4.74 6.78 -2.41
C GLY A 121 -4.57 6.52 -0.90
N THR A 122 -5.67 6.41 -0.14
CA THR A 122 -5.62 6.14 1.30
C THR A 122 -5.58 4.64 1.58
N ARG A 123 -4.88 4.25 2.64
CA ARG A 123 -4.88 2.86 3.12
C ARG A 123 -6.18 2.51 3.85
N ALA A 124 -6.72 3.45 4.62
CA ALA A 124 -8.00 3.30 5.27
C ALA A 124 -9.11 3.13 4.21
N GLY A 125 -9.95 2.12 4.35
CA GLY A 125 -10.96 1.74 3.37
C GLY A 125 -10.51 0.72 2.32
N SER A 126 -9.21 0.36 2.26
CA SER A 126 -8.71 -0.71 1.40
C SER A 126 -8.76 -2.08 2.09
N LEU A 127 -8.59 -3.18 1.31
CA LEU A 127 -8.46 -4.52 1.88
C LEU A 127 -7.29 -4.60 2.88
N LEU A 128 -6.12 -4.06 2.51
CA LEU A 128 -4.97 -4.02 3.42
C LEU A 128 -5.30 -3.28 4.71
N GLY A 129 -6.04 -2.15 4.63
CA GLY A 129 -6.47 -1.40 5.82
C GLY A 129 -7.37 -2.21 6.76
N ALA A 130 -8.30 -2.98 6.18
CA ALA A 130 -9.24 -3.82 6.95
C ALA A 130 -8.56 -5.05 7.59
N VAL A 131 -7.48 -5.58 6.98
CA VAL A 131 -6.85 -6.84 7.40
C VAL A 131 -5.65 -6.62 8.32
N ASP A 132 -4.92 -5.52 8.18
CA ASP A 132 -3.66 -5.32 8.87
C ASP A 132 -3.80 -5.18 10.39
N ARG A 133 -3.21 -6.13 11.07
CA ARG A 133 -3.02 -6.16 12.54
C ARG A 133 -1.54 -6.37 12.89
N THR A 134 -0.62 -6.15 11.92
CA THR A 134 0.81 -6.30 12.18
C THR A 134 1.30 -5.31 13.23
N VAL A 135 2.33 -5.69 13.96
CA VAL A 135 2.93 -4.88 15.03
C VAL A 135 4.33 -4.39 14.67
N THR A 136 4.87 -4.84 13.54
CA THR A 136 6.18 -4.43 13.03
C THR A 136 6.07 -3.80 11.63
N GLY A 137 6.98 -2.86 11.33
CA GLY A 137 7.04 -2.28 9.99
C GLY A 137 7.46 -3.30 8.91
N ALA A 138 8.22 -4.34 9.25
CA ALA A 138 8.60 -5.42 8.36
C ALA A 138 7.39 -6.30 8.03
N GLY A 139 6.60 -6.70 9.03
CA GLY A 139 5.35 -7.44 8.85
C GLY A 139 4.34 -6.70 8.00
N ALA A 140 4.14 -5.39 8.23
CA ALA A 140 3.22 -4.57 7.43
C ALA A 140 3.60 -4.54 5.94
N ARG A 141 4.89 -4.44 5.62
CA ARG A 141 5.37 -4.49 4.23
C ARG A 141 5.15 -5.87 3.60
N LEU A 142 5.43 -6.93 4.36
CA LEU A 142 5.25 -8.31 3.90
C LEU A 142 3.78 -8.65 3.66
N LEU A 143 2.87 -8.23 4.55
CA LEU A 143 1.43 -8.40 4.38
C LEU A 143 0.91 -7.70 3.12
N ALA A 144 1.35 -6.45 2.88
CA ALA A 144 1.00 -5.72 1.67
C ALA A 144 1.49 -6.45 0.41
N GLN A 145 2.69 -7.05 0.46
CA GLN A 145 3.24 -7.85 -0.62
C GLN A 145 2.43 -9.14 -0.83
N ASP A 146 2.07 -9.86 0.24
CA ASP A 146 1.29 -11.11 0.15
C ASP A 146 -0.09 -10.89 -0.47
N LEU A 147 -0.80 -9.83 -0.06
CA LEU A 147 -2.10 -9.46 -0.64
C LEU A 147 -1.98 -8.99 -2.09
N SER A 148 -0.86 -8.36 -2.45
CA SER A 148 -0.59 -7.92 -3.82
C SER A 148 -0.17 -9.06 -4.75
N ALA A 149 0.28 -10.18 -4.21
CA ALA A 149 0.81 -11.33 -4.94
C ALA A 149 0.32 -12.64 -4.31
N PRO A 150 -1.00 -12.94 -4.36
CA PRO A 150 -1.55 -14.20 -3.85
C PRO A 150 -0.91 -15.38 -4.57
N LEU A 151 -0.72 -16.49 -3.86
CA LEU A 151 0.04 -17.65 -4.33
C LEU A 151 -0.80 -18.55 -5.25
N MET A 152 -0.08 -19.29 -6.13
CA MET A 152 -0.62 -20.37 -6.96
C MET A 152 -0.15 -21.77 -6.51
N ASP A 153 0.54 -21.84 -5.38
CA ASP A 153 1.12 -23.08 -4.82
C ASP A 153 0.30 -23.51 -3.61
N ALA A 154 -0.56 -24.54 -3.77
CA ALA A 154 -1.44 -25.01 -2.73
C ALA A 154 -0.70 -25.51 -1.47
N PRO A 155 0.39 -26.28 -1.54
CA PRO A 155 1.22 -26.63 -0.39
C PRO A 155 1.75 -25.41 0.38
N LEU A 156 2.20 -24.38 -0.32
CA LEU A 156 2.70 -23.17 0.33
C LEU A 156 1.58 -22.34 0.97
N ILE A 157 0.40 -22.29 0.33
CA ILE A 157 -0.79 -21.66 0.89
C ILE A 157 -1.20 -22.40 2.18
N ASP A 158 -1.26 -23.72 2.12
CA ASP A 158 -1.65 -24.55 3.27
C ASP A 158 -0.65 -24.42 4.43
N ALA A 159 0.65 -24.34 4.12
CA ALA A 159 1.68 -24.09 5.12
C ALA A 159 1.53 -22.71 5.80
N ARG A 160 1.13 -21.66 5.06
CA ARG A 160 0.78 -20.35 5.65
C ARG A 160 -0.46 -20.42 6.51
N LEU A 161 -1.52 -21.08 6.02
CA LEU A 161 -2.75 -21.29 6.76
C LEU A 161 -2.52 -22.09 8.04
N GLY A 162 -1.66 -23.10 8.02
CA GLY A 162 -1.27 -23.86 9.21
C GLY A 162 -0.58 -22.98 10.27
N LEU A 163 0.27 -22.04 9.85
CA LEU A 163 0.90 -21.10 10.77
C LEU A 163 -0.11 -20.10 11.37
N VAL A 164 -1.06 -19.62 10.57
CA VAL A 164 -2.17 -18.77 11.04
C VAL A 164 -3.05 -19.55 12.02
N GLN A 165 -3.36 -20.82 11.72
CA GLN A 165 -4.16 -21.69 12.58
C GLN A 165 -3.54 -21.84 13.98
N LEU A 166 -2.23 -22.10 14.04
CA LEU A 166 -1.51 -22.21 15.33
C LEU A 166 -1.76 -20.99 16.23
N PHE A 167 -1.63 -19.78 15.67
CA PHE A 167 -1.84 -18.54 16.43
C PHE A 167 -3.32 -18.18 16.62
N HIS A 168 -4.21 -18.70 15.77
CA HIS A 168 -5.65 -18.52 15.95
C HIS A 168 -6.15 -19.34 17.14
N ASP A 169 -5.73 -20.59 17.24
CA ASP A 169 -6.20 -21.52 18.28
C ASP A 169 -5.63 -21.23 19.66
N ASP A 170 -4.41 -20.66 19.74
CA ASP A 170 -3.80 -20.24 21.00
C ASP A 170 -3.69 -18.72 21.13
N ALA A 171 -4.72 -18.10 21.70
CA ALA A 171 -4.77 -16.66 21.95
C ALA A 171 -3.65 -16.16 22.89
N THR A 172 -3.19 -17.00 23.82
CA THR A 172 -2.11 -16.67 24.76
C THR A 172 -0.78 -16.60 24.04
N LEU A 173 -0.46 -17.63 23.26
CA LEU A 173 0.74 -17.67 22.41
C LEU A 173 0.76 -16.49 21.43
N ARG A 174 -0.36 -16.23 20.75
CA ARG A 174 -0.53 -15.10 19.84
C ARG A 174 -0.24 -13.77 20.53
N SER A 175 -0.84 -13.53 21.70
CA SER A 175 -0.65 -12.29 22.45
C SER A 175 0.81 -12.10 22.90
N GLN A 176 1.45 -13.17 23.41
CA GLN A 176 2.84 -13.12 23.84
C GLN A 176 3.80 -12.86 22.68
N LEU A 177 3.59 -13.55 21.52
CA LEU A 177 4.37 -13.31 20.31
C LEU A 177 4.24 -11.87 19.84
N ARG A 178 3.02 -11.34 19.75
CA ARG A 178 2.75 -9.97 19.33
C ARG A 178 3.37 -8.93 20.27
N ALA A 179 3.39 -9.19 21.57
CA ALA A 179 4.05 -8.34 22.56
C ALA A 179 5.58 -8.30 22.34
N ALA A 180 6.21 -9.46 22.15
CA ALA A 180 7.63 -9.57 21.85
C ALA A 180 8.00 -8.86 20.55
N LEU A 181 7.26 -9.12 19.46
CA LEU A 181 7.48 -8.50 18.15
C LEU A 181 7.31 -6.98 18.17
N ARG A 182 6.38 -6.45 18.99
CA ARG A 182 6.17 -4.98 19.12
C ARG A 182 7.37 -4.28 19.75
N ALA A 183 8.11 -4.95 20.61
CA ALA A 183 9.31 -4.42 21.24
C ALA A 183 10.55 -4.52 20.33
N LEU A 184 10.50 -5.32 19.27
CA LEU A 184 11.62 -5.57 18.39
C LEU A 184 11.95 -4.37 17.49
N PRO A 185 13.24 -4.00 17.38
CA PRO A 185 13.69 -3.08 16.33
C PRO A 185 13.60 -3.73 14.93
N ASP A 186 13.51 -2.88 13.89
CA ASP A 186 13.52 -3.34 12.49
C ASP A 186 14.96 -3.71 12.07
N ILE A 187 15.37 -4.96 12.36
CA ILE A 187 16.72 -5.46 12.05
C ILE A 187 17.01 -5.47 10.55
N GLY A 188 16.01 -5.66 9.70
CA GLY A 188 16.20 -5.61 8.24
C GLY A 188 16.57 -4.20 7.77
N ARG A 189 15.96 -3.17 8.30
CA ARG A 189 16.33 -1.77 7.99
C ARG A 189 17.68 -1.38 8.59
N ALA A 190 17.99 -1.83 9.80
CA ALA A 190 19.30 -1.60 10.41
C ALA A 190 20.42 -2.25 9.56
N LEU A 191 20.25 -3.52 9.18
CA LEU A 191 21.16 -4.21 8.26
C LEU A 191 21.31 -3.47 6.92
N GLY A 192 20.20 -3.01 6.34
CA GLY A 192 20.23 -2.26 5.08
C GLY A 192 21.06 -0.99 5.17
N ARG A 193 21.00 -0.23 6.28
CA ARG A 193 21.84 0.97 6.48
C ARG A 193 23.31 0.61 6.65
N VAL A 194 23.60 -0.43 7.41
CA VAL A 194 24.97 -0.96 7.58
C VAL A 194 25.55 -1.37 6.24
N ALA A 195 24.79 -2.10 5.43
CA ALA A 195 25.25 -2.64 4.14
C ALA A 195 25.55 -1.56 3.09
N VAL A 196 24.92 -0.39 3.16
CA VAL A 196 25.21 0.75 2.25
C VAL A 196 26.22 1.74 2.84
N GLY A 197 26.97 1.35 3.88
CA GLY A 197 27.97 2.22 4.51
C GLY A 197 27.41 3.40 5.30
N ARG A 198 26.12 3.34 5.67
CA ARG A 198 25.44 4.36 6.50
C ARG A 198 25.06 3.82 7.89
N GLY A 199 25.73 2.73 8.28
CA GLY A 199 25.53 2.12 9.59
C GLY A 199 26.03 3.01 10.72
N SER A 200 25.22 3.12 11.77
CA SER A 200 25.53 3.85 12.99
C SER A 200 25.70 2.90 14.17
N PRO A 201 26.33 3.32 15.28
CA PRO A 201 26.36 2.51 16.52
C PRO A 201 24.96 2.07 16.98
N ARG A 202 23.95 2.94 16.80
CA ARG A 202 22.56 2.62 17.11
C ARG A 202 22.01 1.46 16.24
N ASP A 203 22.39 1.39 14.98
CA ASP A 203 21.97 0.29 14.09
C ASP A 203 22.54 -1.05 14.56
N LEU A 204 23.80 -1.06 14.99
CA LEU A 204 24.42 -2.24 15.60
C LEU A 204 23.73 -2.64 16.91
N GLY A 205 23.35 -1.67 17.74
CA GLY A 205 22.54 -1.89 18.94
C GLY A 205 21.17 -2.50 18.60
N GLN A 206 20.50 -2.01 17.56
CA GLN A 206 19.23 -2.58 17.06
C GLN A 206 19.41 -4.03 16.57
N LEU A 207 20.51 -4.34 15.88
CA LEU A 207 20.82 -5.70 15.46
C LEU A 207 21.09 -6.61 16.66
N ARG A 208 21.87 -6.14 17.67
CA ARG A 208 22.11 -6.87 18.90
C ARG A 208 20.79 -7.23 19.60
N ASP A 209 19.95 -6.24 19.84
CA ASP A 209 18.71 -6.41 20.60
C ASP A 209 17.69 -7.26 19.83
N GLY A 210 17.55 -7.03 18.52
CA GLY A 210 16.63 -7.77 17.70
C GLY A 210 17.01 -9.23 17.47
N LEU A 211 18.30 -9.53 17.28
CA LEU A 211 18.79 -10.91 17.15
C LEU A 211 18.79 -11.66 18.49
N GLY A 212 19.03 -10.95 19.60
CA GLY A 212 18.89 -11.48 20.94
C GLY A 212 17.47 -11.95 21.23
N GLU A 213 16.48 -11.12 20.91
CA GLU A 213 15.05 -11.47 21.08
C GLU A 213 14.62 -12.58 20.09
N ALA A 214 15.15 -12.58 18.86
CA ALA A 214 14.89 -13.66 17.90
C ALA A 214 15.27 -15.03 18.46
N ARG A 215 16.40 -15.12 19.16
CA ARG A 215 16.83 -16.33 19.86
C ARG A 215 15.82 -16.76 20.95
N LEU A 216 15.33 -15.82 21.76
CA LEU A 216 14.33 -16.12 22.81
C LEU A 216 13.01 -16.59 22.20
N LEU A 217 12.59 -15.99 21.10
CA LEU A 217 11.41 -16.43 20.33
C LEU A 217 11.62 -17.83 19.77
N ARG A 218 12.79 -18.13 19.21
CA ARG A 218 13.12 -19.47 18.71
C ARG A 218 13.04 -20.51 19.83
N GLU A 219 13.61 -20.25 21.02
CA GLU A 219 13.55 -21.16 22.17
C GLU A 219 12.12 -21.41 22.62
N ARG A 220 11.28 -20.37 22.66
CA ARG A 220 9.88 -20.47 23.07
C ARG A 220 9.05 -21.25 22.06
N LEU A 221 9.12 -20.87 20.77
CA LEU A 221 8.35 -21.52 19.70
C LEU A 221 8.84 -22.94 19.41
N GLY A 222 10.13 -23.21 19.60
CA GLY A 222 10.71 -24.53 19.44
C GLY A 222 10.28 -25.57 20.46
N ARG A 223 9.66 -25.15 21.59
CA ARG A 223 9.11 -26.05 22.63
C ARG A 223 7.69 -26.51 22.35
N LEU A 224 7.03 -25.98 21.31
CA LEU A 224 5.67 -26.40 20.93
C LEU A 224 5.70 -27.85 20.44
N ALA A 225 4.76 -28.65 20.92
CA ALA A 225 4.67 -30.09 20.56
C ALA A 225 4.27 -30.27 19.09
N ASP A 226 3.26 -29.53 18.64
CA ASP A 226 2.71 -29.61 17.27
C ASP A 226 3.12 -28.36 16.48
N GLN A 227 4.24 -28.45 15.77
CA GLN A 227 4.75 -27.34 14.96
C GLN A 227 4.27 -27.45 13.52
N PRO A 228 3.55 -26.47 12.96
CA PRO A 228 3.24 -26.44 11.55
C PRO A 228 4.50 -26.41 10.69
N LEU A 229 4.42 -26.98 9.48
CA LEU A 229 5.55 -27.07 8.54
C LEU A 229 6.30 -25.75 8.36
N LEU A 230 5.57 -24.64 8.17
CA LEU A 230 6.18 -23.33 7.96
C LEU A 230 6.94 -22.85 9.21
N LEU A 231 6.44 -23.15 10.41
CA LEU A 231 7.18 -22.81 11.65
C LEU A 231 8.51 -23.55 11.72
N THR A 232 8.51 -24.85 11.46
CA THR A 232 9.75 -25.65 11.47
C THR A 232 10.79 -25.15 10.46
N GLN A 233 10.35 -24.59 9.34
CA GLN A 233 11.21 -23.98 8.32
C GLN A 233 11.75 -22.60 8.74
N LEU A 234 11.00 -21.83 9.53
CA LEU A 234 11.39 -20.49 9.97
C LEU A 234 12.34 -20.49 11.19
N LEU A 235 12.16 -21.46 12.11
CA LEU A 235 12.94 -21.52 13.36
C LEU A 235 14.46 -21.52 13.18
N PRO A 236 15.05 -22.25 12.19
CA PRO A 236 16.51 -22.23 11.97
C PRO A 236 17.05 -20.84 11.62
N ALA A 237 16.27 -19.99 10.97
CA ALA A 237 16.69 -18.63 10.62
C ALA A 237 16.82 -17.71 11.85
N LEU A 238 16.15 -18.03 12.95
CA LEU A 238 16.19 -17.28 14.20
C LEU A 238 17.35 -17.71 15.12
N ASP A 239 18.13 -18.73 14.72
CA ASP A 239 19.21 -19.31 15.50
C ASP A 239 20.60 -18.96 14.91
N GLY A 240 21.64 -19.29 15.66
CA GLY A 240 23.04 -19.16 15.22
C GLY A 240 23.61 -17.75 15.32
N HIS A 241 22.91 -16.79 15.91
CA HIS A 241 23.38 -15.41 16.04
C HIS A 241 24.08 -15.10 17.39
N GLY A 242 24.16 -16.05 18.30
CA GLY A 242 24.65 -15.84 19.68
C GLY A 242 26.04 -15.19 19.74
N ALA A 243 27.00 -15.68 18.98
CA ALA A 243 28.35 -15.13 18.98
C ALA A 243 28.43 -13.66 18.56
N LEU A 244 27.63 -13.27 17.53
CA LEU A 244 27.54 -11.88 17.08
C LEU A 244 26.83 -11.01 18.14
N VAL A 245 25.71 -11.49 18.71
CA VAL A 245 24.99 -10.80 19.77
C VAL A 245 25.88 -10.55 20.99
N ASP A 246 26.64 -11.56 21.42
CA ASP A 246 27.56 -11.46 22.53
C ASP A 246 28.73 -10.50 22.24
N ALA A 247 29.26 -10.50 21.01
CA ALA A 247 30.30 -9.56 20.59
C ALA A 247 29.77 -8.11 20.62
N LEU A 248 28.59 -7.85 20.05
CA LEU A 248 27.95 -6.53 20.06
C LEU A 248 27.56 -6.07 21.47
N ALA A 249 27.11 -7.00 22.32
CA ALA A 249 26.73 -6.70 23.71
C ALA A 249 27.92 -6.33 24.59
N ARG A 250 29.08 -6.97 24.36
CA ARG A 250 30.32 -6.63 25.07
C ARG A 250 30.92 -5.31 24.59
N ALA A 251 30.81 -5.03 23.28
CA ALA A 251 31.47 -3.89 22.68
C ALA A 251 30.68 -2.59 22.79
N LEU A 252 29.36 -2.65 22.75
CA LEU A 252 28.52 -1.47 22.69
C LEU A 252 27.88 -1.14 24.04
N VAL A 253 27.72 0.16 24.31
CA VAL A 253 26.89 0.62 25.43
C VAL A 253 25.44 0.13 25.27
N PRO A 254 24.62 0.08 26.36
CA PRO A 254 23.23 -0.37 26.26
C PRO A 254 22.40 0.38 25.23
N SER A 255 22.55 1.70 25.15
CA SER A 255 21.82 2.56 24.20
C SER A 255 22.80 3.37 23.33
N PRO A 256 23.35 2.79 22.26
CA PRO A 256 24.31 3.48 21.42
C PRO A 256 23.69 4.68 20.67
N PRO A 257 24.42 5.81 20.51
CA PRO A 257 23.95 6.98 19.79
C PRO A 257 23.89 6.71 18.26
N THR A 258 23.18 7.61 17.55
CA THR A 258 23.19 7.62 16.09
C THR A 258 24.46 8.26 15.55
N GLU A 259 24.95 9.31 16.22
CA GLU A 259 26.12 10.07 15.78
C GLU A 259 27.40 9.48 16.38
N THR A 260 28.47 9.47 15.61
CA THR A 260 29.79 8.98 16.00
C THR A 260 30.73 10.09 16.48
N ASN A 261 30.44 11.36 16.14
CA ASN A 261 31.36 12.49 16.32
C ASN A 261 31.77 12.76 17.77
N ASN A 262 30.91 12.39 18.73
CA ASN A 262 31.16 12.63 20.15
C ASN A 262 31.73 11.38 20.86
N GLY A 263 31.87 10.26 20.17
CA GLY A 263 32.27 8.99 20.77
C GLY A 263 31.29 8.48 21.84
N GLY A 264 31.76 7.60 22.71
CA GLY A 264 31.00 7.11 23.86
C GLY A 264 30.03 5.96 23.52
N TYR A 265 30.19 5.32 22.39
CA TYR A 265 29.36 4.18 21.97
C TYR A 265 30.02 2.81 22.24
N ILE A 266 31.32 2.75 22.48
CA ILE A 266 31.98 1.55 22.97
C ILE A 266 31.88 1.49 24.49
N ALA A 267 31.53 0.32 25.02
CA ALA A 267 31.35 0.10 26.47
C ALA A 267 32.68 0.20 27.24
N ASP A 268 32.61 0.72 28.45
CA ASP A 268 33.74 0.73 29.37
C ASP A 268 34.14 -0.71 29.70
N GLY A 269 35.45 -1.00 29.76
CA GLY A 269 36.00 -2.32 29.98
C GLY A 269 36.11 -3.21 28.73
N PHE A 270 35.66 -2.73 27.58
CA PHE A 270 35.81 -3.46 26.30
C PHE A 270 37.27 -3.45 25.80
N ASP A 271 37.88 -2.26 25.79
CA ASP A 271 39.27 -2.06 25.39
C ASP A 271 40.02 -1.21 26.47
N PRO A 272 40.97 -1.83 27.22
CA PRO A 272 41.73 -1.13 28.24
C PRO A 272 42.52 0.09 27.71
N ALA A 273 42.97 0.07 26.45
CA ALA A 273 43.68 1.19 25.87
C ALA A 273 42.77 2.38 25.60
N LEU A 274 41.53 2.10 25.10
CA LEU A 274 40.51 3.12 24.93
C LEU A 274 40.08 3.73 26.26
N ASP A 275 39.92 2.90 27.30
CA ASP A 275 39.55 3.36 28.64
C ASP A 275 40.62 4.26 29.22
N GLU A 276 41.90 3.94 29.03
CA GLU A 276 43.01 4.81 29.46
C GLU A 276 42.99 6.17 28.73
N LEU A 277 42.73 6.19 27.42
CA LEU A 277 42.63 7.44 26.64
C LEU A 277 41.46 8.31 27.15
N ARG A 278 40.31 7.67 27.46
CA ARG A 278 39.14 8.37 28.02
C ARG A 278 39.44 8.90 29.43
N ARG A 279 40.15 8.13 30.24
CA ARG A 279 40.60 8.56 31.58
C ARG A 279 41.54 9.74 31.49
N LEU A 280 42.53 9.70 30.61
CA LEU A 280 43.48 10.82 30.40
C LEU A 280 42.78 12.09 29.94
N ALA A 281 41.80 11.97 29.04
CA ALA A 281 40.97 13.12 28.60
C ALA A 281 40.10 13.66 29.74
N GLY A 282 39.57 12.81 30.59
CA GLY A 282 38.76 13.17 31.77
C GLY A 282 39.61 13.81 32.87
N ASP A 283 40.75 13.22 33.21
CA ASP A 283 41.68 13.75 34.20
C ASP A 283 42.23 15.12 33.77
N GLY A 284 42.54 15.28 32.50
CA GLY A 284 42.97 16.60 31.96
C GLY A 284 41.89 17.65 32.07
N ARG A 285 40.59 17.31 31.86
CA ARG A 285 39.48 18.26 32.10
C ARG A 285 39.37 18.67 33.59
N ARG A 286 39.59 17.73 34.51
CA ARG A 286 39.65 18.01 35.96
C ARG A 286 40.83 18.91 36.31
N ALA A 287 41.99 18.65 35.70
CA ALA A 287 43.18 19.53 35.86
C ALA A 287 42.92 20.94 35.35
N ILE A 288 42.24 21.12 34.21
CA ILE A 288 41.82 22.44 33.70
C ILE A 288 40.86 23.14 34.66
N ALA A 289 39.90 22.40 35.26
CA ALA A 289 39.01 22.99 36.28
C ALA A 289 39.77 23.39 37.54
N ALA A 290 40.78 22.62 37.95
CA ALA A 290 41.68 22.97 39.07
C ALA A 290 42.50 24.22 38.74
N LEU A 291 43.02 24.37 37.51
CA LEU A 291 43.71 25.58 37.04
C LEU A 291 42.80 26.81 37.11
N GLU A 292 41.52 26.70 36.81
CA GLU A 292 40.57 27.82 36.95
C GLU A 292 40.50 28.32 38.38
N ALA A 293 40.41 27.40 39.36
CA ALA A 293 40.42 27.76 40.77
C ALA A 293 41.74 28.38 41.17
N GLN A 294 42.85 27.79 40.76
CA GLN A 294 44.22 28.30 41.03
C GLN A 294 44.42 29.70 40.46
N TYR A 295 43.99 29.94 39.21
CA TYR A 295 44.11 31.26 38.58
C TYR A 295 43.25 32.31 39.24
N ARG A 296 42.05 31.95 39.73
CA ARG A 296 41.23 32.88 40.54
C ARG A 296 41.93 33.29 41.82
N GLU A 297 42.58 32.36 42.48
CA GLU A 297 43.35 32.63 43.72
C GLU A 297 44.61 33.47 43.46
N GLN A 298 45.40 33.08 42.44
CA GLN A 298 46.61 33.79 42.06
C GLN A 298 46.35 35.23 41.57
N THR A 299 45.29 35.43 40.83
CA THR A 299 44.99 36.77 40.23
C THR A 299 44.05 37.58 41.08
N GLY A 300 43.39 37.01 42.07
CA GLY A 300 42.31 37.67 42.83
C GLY A 300 41.05 37.99 42.03
N ILE A 301 40.98 37.55 40.76
CA ILE A 301 39.84 37.81 39.86
C ILE A 301 38.80 36.71 40.05
N SER A 302 37.82 36.90 40.88
CA SER A 302 36.75 35.91 41.17
C SER A 302 35.89 35.58 39.94
N ALA A 303 35.79 36.51 38.96
CA ALA A 303 35.03 36.35 37.74
C ALA A 303 35.82 35.66 36.61
N LEU A 304 37.08 35.28 36.82
CA LEU A 304 37.88 34.53 35.88
C LEU A 304 37.24 33.15 35.62
N LYS A 305 37.12 32.77 34.33
CA LYS A 305 36.63 31.49 33.89
C LYS A 305 37.52 30.88 32.82
N ILE A 306 37.69 29.57 32.82
CA ILE A 306 38.26 28.87 31.69
C ILE A 306 37.09 28.38 30.83
N ARG A 307 37.04 28.80 29.57
CA ARG A 307 36.04 28.45 28.57
C ARG A 307 36.67 27.68 27.43
N HIS A 308 35.84 26.94 26.71
CA HIS A 308 36.22 26.25 25.48
C HIS A 308 35.32 26.71 24.33
N ASN A 309 35.92 26.99 23.17
CA ASN A 309 35.19 27.17 21.91
C ASN A 309 35.96 26.55 20.73
N GLY A 310 35.27 26.34 19.58
CA GLY A 310 35.84 25.69 18.39
C GLY A 310 36.97 26.45 17.69
N VAL A 311 37.21 27.76 18.00
CA VAL A 311 38.23 28.59 17.35
C VAL A 311 39.49 28.70 18.18
N LEU A 312 39.37 29.00 19.48
CA LEU A 312 40.50 29.24 20.39
C LEU A 312 40.84 28.02 21.25
N GLY A 313 40.00 26.98 21.26
CA GLY A 313 40.09 25.88 22.23
C GLY A 313 39.83 26.39 23.66
N TYR A 314 40.51 25.80 24.65
CA TYR A 314 40.47 26.29 26.02
C TYR A 314 41.19 27.64 26.15
N HIS A 315 40.54 28.57 26.83
CA HIS A 315 41.07 29.93 27.08
C HIS A 315 40.55 30.51 28.40
N VAL A 316 41.33 31.34 29.01
CA VAL A 316 40.93 32.12 30.18
C VAL A 316 40.12 33.33 29.73
N GLU A 317 38.96 33.55 30.30
CA GLU A 317 38.08 34.67 30.02
C GLU A 317 37.86 35.50 31.28
N VAL A 318 38.16 36.81 31.19
CA VAL A 318 37.97 37.77 32.29
C VAL A 318 37.16 38.98 31.81
N PRO A 319 36.40 39.65 32.70
CA PRO A 319 35.77 40.93 32.36
C PRO A 319 36.79 41.98 31.94
N ALA A 320 36.44 42.81 30.96
CA ALA A 320 37.34 43.83 30.42
C ALA A 320 37.98 44.74 31.51
N ARG A 321 37.23 45.05 32.58
CA ARG A 321 37.71 45.83 33.72
C ARG A 321 38.83 45.18 34.54
N ALA A 322 39.05 43.89 34.41
CA ALA A 322 40.09 43.13 35.11
C ALA A 322 41.21 42.66 34.15
N ALA A 323 41.15 43.01 32.87
CA ALA A 323 42.08 42.53 31.86
C ALA A 323 43.49 43.14 31.98
N ASP A 324 43.60 44.36 32.42
CA ASP A 324 44.88 45.05 32.54
C ASP A 324 45.90 44.37 33.48
N GLN A 325 45.38 43.70 34.50
CA GLN A 325 46.23 42.90 35.43
C GLN A 325 46.87 41.69 34.70
N LEU A 326 46.15 41.05 33.75
CA LEU A 326 46.65 39.90 33.00
C LEU A 326 47.43 40.33 31.73
N MET A 327 47.42 41.62 31.37
CA MET A 327 48.18 42.15 30.23
C MET A 327 49.61 42.49 30.62
N GLN A 328 49.98 42.44 31.88
CA GLN A 328 51.34 42.73 32.35
C GLN A 328 52.32 41.65 31.85
N PRO A 329 53.59 42.06 31.50
CA PRO A 329 54.59 41.12 30.97
C PRO A 329 54.85 39.87 31.84
N ASP A 330 54.81 40.04 33.15
CA ASP A 330 55.12 38.97 34.14
C ASP A 330 53.91 38.28 34.67
N SER A 331 52.72 38.49 34.09
CA SER A 331 51.46 37.88 34.54
C SER A 331 51.34 36.37 34.29
N GLY A 332 52.14 35.79 33.38
CA GLY A 332 52.05 34.41 32.94
C GLY A 332 50.90 34.15 31.95
N PHE A 333 50.16 35.20 31.54
CA PHE A 333 49.05 35.10 30.59
C PHE A 333 49.40 35.80 29.27
N THR A 334 48.99 35.16 28.18
CA THR A 334 49.17 35.72 26.81
C THR A 334 47.82 36.13 26.26
N HIS A 335 47.66 37.38 25.85
CA HIS A 335 46.45 37.92 25.20
C HIS A 335 46.12 37.16 23.92
N ARG A 336 44.87 36.82 23.71
CA ARG A 336 44.37 36.15 22.50
C ARG A 336 43.32 36.96 21.76
N GLN A 337 42.33 37.49 22.45
CA GLN A 337 41.23 38.21 21.82
C GLN A 337 40.55 39.15 22.79
N THR A 338 40.17 40.34 22.30
CA THR A 338 39.33 41.31 23.03
C THR A 338 37.94 41.34 22.39
N LEU A 339 36.89 41.17 23.19
CA LEU A 339 35.50 41.26 22.80
C LEU A 339 34.79 42.34 23.63
N ALA A 340 33.58 42.72 23.24
CA ALA A 340 32.77 43.66 24.02
C ALA A 340 32.47 43.06 25.42
N GLY A 341 33.11 43.65 26.45
CA GLY A 341 32.92 43.30 27.86
C GLY A 341 33.81 42.18 28.41
N VAL A 342 34.54 41.41 27.58
CA VAL A 342 35.45 40.35 28.04
C VAL A 342 36.74 40.30 27.25
N VAL A 343 37.83 39.88 27.91
CA VAL A 343 39.14 39.66 27.26
C VAL A 343 39.57 38.23 27.50
N ARG A 344 40.14 37.62 26.47
CA ARG A 344 40.56 36.20 26.44
C ARG A 344 42.06 36.09 26.42
N PHE A 345 42.56 35.19 27.26
CA PHE A 345 43.97 34.92 27.43
C PHE A 345 44.27 33.43 27.32
N ASN A 346 45.51 33.06 27.14
CA ASN A 346 46.04 31.73 27.32
C ASN A 346 47.17 31.78 28.34
N SER A 347 47.56 30.62 28.88
CA SER A 347 48.74 30.41 29.71
C SER A 347 49.46 29.14 29.27
N ILE A 348 50.71 28.96 29.65
CA ILE A 348 51.52 27.81 29.29
C ILE A 348 50.87 26.52 29.86
N ASP A 349 50.53 26.55 31.15
CA ASP A 349 49.94 25.36 31.81
C ASP A 349 48.58 24.98 31.20
N LEU A 350 47.72 25.97 30.89
CA LEU A 350 46.47 25.76 30.23
C LEU A 350 46.66 25.18 28.81
N HIS A 351 47.67 25.70 28.09
CA HIS A 351 47.99 25.21 26.76
C HIS A 351 48.43 23.74 26.77
N GLU A 352 49.32 23.36 27.70
CA GLU A 352 49.78 21.96 27.86
C GLU A 352 48.65 21.03 28.25
N GLN A 353 47.84 21.41 29.25
CA GLN A 353 46.72 20.57 29.68
C GLN A 353 45.65 20.43 28.57
N ALA A 354 45.34 21.54 27.87
CA ALA A 354 44.43 21.56 26.75
C ALA A 354 44.93 20.65 25.61
N GLY A 355 46.25 20.68 25.32
CA GLY A 355 46.89 19.81 24.33
C GLY A 355 46.75 18.33 24.68
N ARG A 356 47.02 17.97 25.96
CA ARG A 356 46.83 16.57 26.44
C ARG A 356 45.38 16.10 26.31
N VAL A 357 44.41 16.93 26.71
CA VAL A 357 42.99 16.62 26.58
C VAL A 357 42.58 16.43 25.13
N ALA A 358 42.99 17.32 24.25
CA ALA A 358 42.67 17.30 22.84
C ALA A 358 43.25 16.05 22.14
N GLN A 359 44.52 15.73 22.40
CA GLN A 359 45.21 14.58 21.85
C GLN A 359 44.61 13.27 22.36
N ALA A 360 44.40 13.11 23.66
CA ALA A 360 43.76 11.89 24.22
C ALA A 360 42.33 11.72 23.71
N GLY A 361 41.56 12.81 23.63
CA GLY A 361 40.20 12.78 23.07
C GLY A 361 40.18 12.42 21.60
N ALA A 362 41.07 12.94 20.77
CA ALA A 362 41.18 12.59 19.36
C ALA A 362 41.56 11.12 19.17
N HIS A 363 42.54 10.64 19.93
CA HIS A 363 42.93 9.21 19.87
C HIS A 363 41.81 8.27 20.32
N ALA A 364 41.04 8.66 21.34
CA ALA A 364 39.87 7.88 21.77
C ALA A 364 38.82 7.78 20.68
N LEU A 365 38.52 8.87 19.96
CA LEU A 365 37.57 8.85 18.84
C LEU A 365 38.05 7.96 17.68
N VAL A 366 39.34 8.00 17.36
CA VAL A 366 39.92 7.12 16.32
C VAL A 366 39.84 5.64 16.73
N ALA A 367 40.15 5.33 17.99
CA ALA A 367 40.04 3.95 18.50
C ALA A 367 38.58 3.46 18.49
N GLU A 368 37.64 4.29 18.90
CA GLU A 368 36.23 3.95 18.84
C GLU A 368 35.76 3.70 17.40
N ALA A 369 36.19 4.54 16.44
CA ALA A 369 35.88 4.36 15.03
C ALA A 369 36.41 3.04 14.47
N ALA A 370 37.65 2.64 14.82
CA ALA A 370 38.24 1.36 14.42
C ALA A 370 37.44 0.16 14.97
N HIS A 371 37.00 0.25 16.23
CA HIS A 371 36.14 -0.78 16.82
C HIS A 371 34.77 -0.85 16.10
N LEU A 372 34.19 0.30 15.76
CA LEU A 372 32.93 0.35 15.00
C LEU A 372 33.08 -0.32 13.63
N GLU A 373 34.15 -0.07 12.90
CA GLU A 373 34.44 -0.71 11.62
C GLU A 373 34.54 -2.23 11.76
N THR A 374 35.27 -2.72 12.74
CA THR A 374 35.38 -4.17 13.04
C THR A 374 34.02 -4.81 13.33
N LEU A 375 33.16 -4.12 14.09
CA LEU A 375 31.81 -4.61 14.39
C LEU A 375 30.90 -4.58 13.16
N ILE A 376 31.04 -3.56 12.31
CA ILE A 376 30.35 -3.49 11.01
C ILE A 376 30.76 -4.66 10.12
N GLU A 377 32.04 -4.95 10.00
CA GLU A 377 32.55 -6.11 9.24
C GLU A 377 31.95 -7.42 9.76
N ALA A 378 31.93 -7.65 11.07
CA ALA A 378 31.34 -8.84 11.67
C ALA A 378 29.84 -8.99 11.37
N VAL A 379 29.10 -7.88 11.28
CA VAL A 379 27.69 -7.88 10.84
C VAL A 379 27.57 -8.20 9.36
N LEU A 380 28.44 -7.61 8.52
CA LEU A 380 28.40 -7.81 7.06
C LEU A 380 28.78 -9.25 6.67
N ASP A 381 29.65 -9.90 7.38
CA ASP A 381 29.99 -11.33 7.19
C ASP A 381 28.76 -12.22 7.40
N ARG A 382 27.82 -11.79 8.22
CA ARG A 382 26.58 -12.52 8.54
C ARG A 382 25.32 -11.94 7.92
N LYS A 383 25.46 -11.03 6.96
CA LYS A 383 24.34 -10.28 6.36
C LYS A 383 23.21 -11.17 5.82
N ALA A 384 23.56 -12.32 5.20
CA ALA A 384 22.56 -13.23 4.65
C ALA A 384 21.74 -13.94 5.76
N ASP A 385 22.41 -14.33 6.86
CA ASP A 385 21.76 -14.97 8.00
C ASP A 385 20.81 -13.97 8.71
N ILE A 386 21.28 -12.75 8.93
CA ILE A 386 20.51 -11.68 9.55
C ILE A 386 19.29 -11.32 8.68
N ALA A 387 19.45 -11.29 7.37
CA ALA A 387 18.32 -11.03 6.45
C ALA A 387 17.26 -12.14 6.56
N ARG A 388 17.68 -13.43 6.61
CA ARG A 388 16.75 -14.54 6.82
C ARG A 388 16.02 -14.46 8.18
N ALA A 389 16.70 -14.03 9.23
CA ALA A 389 16.10 -13.80 10.53
C ALA A 389 15.04 -12.68 10.47
N ALA A 390 15.34 -11.58 9.77
CA ALA A 390 14.39 -10.48 9.56
C ALA A 390 13.14 -10.93 8.80
N ASP A 391 13.30 -11.72 7.76
CA ASP A 391 12.20 -12.28 6.96
C ASP A 391 11.36 -13.27 7.80
N ALA A 392 11.99 -14.10 8.63
CA ALA A 392 11.30 -15.03 9.50
C ALA A 392 10.46 -14.29 10.56
N LEU A 393 11.00 -13.24 11.19
CA LEU A 393 10.27 -12.40 12.14
C LEU A 393 9.09 -11.69 11.48
N ALA A 394 9.27 -11.17 10.27
CA ALA A 394 8.19 -10.54 9.51
C ALA A 394 7.07 -11.55 9.17
N ARG A 395 7.44 -12.79 8.81
CA ARG A 395 6.46 -13.86 8.53
C ARG A 395 5.68 -14.26 9.78
N LEU A 396 6.32 -14.35 10.93
CA LEU A 396 5.66 -14.60 12.21
C LEU A 396 4.68 -13.47 12.58
N ASP A 397 5.06 -12.21 12.35
CA ASP A 397 4.18 -11.06 12.58
C ASP A 397 2.95 -11.11 11.68
N VAL A 398 3.13 -11.39 10.38
CA VAL A 398 2.00 -11.53 9.43
C VAL A 398 1.05 -12.64 9.87
N ALA A 399 1.57 -13.81 10.22
CA ALA A 399 0.73 -14.92 10.63
C ALA A 399 -0.05 -14.62 11.92
N ALA A 400 0.60 -14.02 12.93
CA ALA A 400 -0.05 -13.59 14.17
C ALA A 400 -1.07 -12.47 13.93
N ALA A 401 -0.81 -11.56 13.00
CA ALA A 401 -1.71 -10.48 12.62
C ALA A 401 -2.98 -11.01 11.92
N LEU A 402 -2.81 -11.96 11.00
CA LEU A 402 -3.93 -12.61 10.31
C LEU A 402 -4.77 -13.46 11.27
N ALA A 403 -4.14 -14.14 12.23
CA ALA A 403 -4.82 -14.88 13.29
C ALA A 403 -5.62 -13.94 14.21
N GLU A 404 -5.05 -12.79 14.56
CA GLU A 404 -5.76 -11.73 15.33
C GLU A 404 -6.99 -11.23 14.58
N ARG A 405 -6.82 -10.90 13.28
CA ARG A 405 -7.92 -10.45 12.44
C ARG A 405 -9.01 -11.51 12.30
N ALA A 406 -8.62 -12.76 12.15
CA ALA A 406 -9.56 -13.89 12.07
C ALA A 406 -10.36 -14.04 13.36
N ALA A 407 -9.72 -13.96 14.51
CA ALA A 407 -10.38 -14.03 15.82
C ALA A 407 -11.35 -12.85 16.05
N GLU A 408 -10.96 -11.62 15.68
CA GLU A 408 -11.82 -10.43 15.78
C GLU A 408 -13.07 -10.53 14.89
N GLY A 409 -12.92 -11.11 13.69
CA GLY A 409 -13.96 -11.16 12.67
C GLY A 409 -14.74 -12.47 12.61
N GLY A 410 -14.37 -13.50 13.36
CA GLY A 410 -14.94 -14.85 13.24
C GLY A 410 -14.70 -15.40 11.84
N TRP A 411 -13.50 -15.18 11.27
CA TRP A 411 -13.12 -15.66 9.95
C TRP A 411 -12.70 -17.11 10.03
N GLN A 412 -12.94 -17.85 8.95
CA GLN A 412 -12.68 -19.29 8.91
C GLN A 412 -11.53 -19.63 7.96
N ARG A 413 -10.86 -20.75 8.24
CA ARG A 413 -9.83 -21.31 7.37
C ARG A 413 -10.45 -21.77 6.07
N PRO A 414 -10.00 -21.27 4.89
CA PRO A 414 -10.44 -21.80 3.60
C PRO A 414 -9.86 -23.19 3.34
N HIS A 415 -10.61 -24.03 2.64
CA HIS A 415 -10.19 -25.33 2.17
C HIS A 415 -9.93 -25.30 0.66
N PHE A 416 -8.75 -25.77 0.24
CA PHE A 416 -8.42 -25.89 -1.19
C PHE A 416 -8.58 -27.32 -1.67
N VAL A 417 -9.36 -27.50 -2.74
CA VAL A 417 -9.48 -28.78 -3.45
C VAL A 417 -8.38 -28.83 -4.50
N VAL A 418 -7.52 -29.84 -4.40
CA VAL A 418 -6.31 -30.00 -5.25
C VAL A 418 -6.35 -31.32 -6.02
N GLU A 419 -7.46 -32.06 -6.00
CA GLU A 419 -7.59 -33.35 -6.66
C GLU A 419 -7.63 -33.17 -8.19
N ASP A 420 -6.89 -34.04 -8.91
CA ASP A 420 -6.92 -34.08 -10.36
C ASP A 420 -8.33 -34.50 -10.86
N GLY A 421 -8.85 -33.74 -11.82
CA GLY A 421 -10.17 -33.97 -12.40
C GLY A 421 -11.34 -33.28 -11.68
N VAL A 422 -11.11 -32.61 -10.58
CA VAL A 422 -12.13 -31.74 -9.98
C VAL A 422 -12.20 -30.43 -10.77
N GLY A 423 -13.38 -30.12 -11.28
CA GLY A 423 -13.64 -28.87 -12.00
C GLY A 423 -13.53 -27.65 -11.10
N PRO A 424 -13.59 -26.44 -11.68
CA PRO A 424 -13.54 -25.18 -10.92
C PRO A 424 -14.58 -25.15 -9.81
N CYS A 425 -14.16 -24.82 -8.59
CA CYS A 425 -15.01 -24.70 -7.40
C CYS A 425 -14.76 -23.37 -6.68
N HIS A 426 -15.85 -22.68 -6.36
CA HIS A 426 -15.86 -21.51 -5.48
C HIS A 426 -17.16 -21.60 -4.67
N ASP A 427 -17.10 -22.28 -3.55
CA ASP A 427 -18.24 -22.56 -2.67
C ASP A 427 -18.02 -21.83 -1.34
N ILE A 428 -18.73 -20.72 -1.17
CA ILE A 428 -18.67 -19.83 -0.02
C ILE A 428 -20.04 -19.83 0.66
N VAL A 429 -20.06 -20.17 1.94
CA VAL A 429 -21.24 -20.08 2.80
C VAL A 429 -21.07 -18.90 3.75
N GLY A 430 -22.08 -18.07 3.87
CA GLY A 430 -22.06 -16.93 4.79
C GLY A 430 -20.95 -15.92 4.51
N GLY A 431 -20.64 -15.68 3.22
CA GLY A 431 -19.59 -14.74 2.81
C GLY A 431 -19.90 -13.31 3.18
N ARG A 432 -18.87 -12.55 3.60
CA ARG A 432 -18.96 -11.14 4.03
C ARG A 432 -17.87 -10.30 3.37
N HIS A 433 -18.16 -9.03 3.12
CA HIS A 433 -17.17 -8.11 2.54
C HIS A 433 -16.27 -7.53 3.62
N PRO A 434 -14.96 -7.81 3.67
CA PRO A 434 -14.10 -7.49 4.81
C PRO A 434 -14.05 -5.99 5.17
N VAL A 435 -14.09 -5.12 4.15
CA VAL A 435 -14.02 -3.67 4.34
C VAL A 435 -15.38 -3.08 4.74
N VAL A 436 -16.46 -3.50 4.06
CA VAL A 436 -17.82 -3.00 4.33
C VAL A 436 -18.31 -3.50 5.68
N GLU A 437 -18.01 -4.75 6.04
CA GLU A 437 -18.33 -5.29 7.36
C GLU A 437 -17.69 -4.46 8.48
N ASP A 438 -16.43 -4.08 8.36
CA ASP A 438 -15.76 -3.24 9.35
C ASP A 438 -16.37 -1.84 9.45
N ALA A 439 -16.74 -1.24 8.30
CA ALA A 439 -17.40 0.06 8.25
C ALA A 439 -18.78 0.03 8.93
N LEU A 440 -19.59 -1.00 8.66
CA LEU A 440 -20.90 -1.18 9.28
C LEU A 440 -20.78 -1.48 10.78
N ARG A 441 -19.83 -2.33 11.17
CA ARG A 441 -19.55 -2.64 12.58
C ARG A 441 -19.19 -1.38 13.38
N ALA A 442 -18.42 -0.47 12.79
CA ALA A 442 -18.08 0.81 13.42
C ALA A 442 -19.33 1.70 13.62
N GLN A 443 -20.39 1.49 12.84
CA GLN A 443 -21.69 2.17 12.95
C GLN A 443 -22.70 1.39 13.80
N GLY A 444 -22.32 0.24 14.36
CA GLY A 444 -23.21 -0.64 15.12
C GLY A 444 -24.24 -1.38 14.24
N GLN A 445 -24.00 -1.48 12.93
CA GLN A 445 -24.89 -2.15 11.99
C GLN A 445 -24.34 -3.53 11.61
N PRO A 446 -25.20 -4.57 11.49
CA PRO A 446 -24.78 -5.88 11.01
C PRO A 446 -24.57 -5.87 9.50
N PHE A 447 -23.61 -6.69 9.03
CA PHE A 447 -23.47 -7.02 7.62
C PHE A 447 -24.35 -8.23 7.27
N VAL A 448 -25.04 -8.19 6.13
CA VAL A 448 -25.85 -9.32 5.63
C VAL A 448 -24.95 -10.25 4.83
N ALA A 449 -24.70 -11.43 5.37
CA ALA A 449 -23.88 -12.45 4.72
C ALA A 449 -24.63 -13.09 3.53
N ASN A 450 -23.90 -13.51 2.49
CA ASN A 450 -24.46 -14.13 1.31
C ASN A 450 -23.61 -15.33 0.85
N ASP A 451 -24.28 -16.37 0.38
CA ASP A 451 -23.64 -17.54 -0.20
C ASP A 451 -23.25 -17.29 -1.67
N CYS A 452 -22.21 -18.00 -2.12
CA CYS A 452 -21.80 -18.00 -3.52
C CYS A 452 -21.23 -19.37 -3.89
N ARG A 453 -21.92 -20.10 -4.77
CA ARG A 453 -21.52 -21.44 -5.18
C ARG A 453 -21.34 -21.53 -6.70
N LEU A 454 -20.12 -21.28 -7.17
CA LEU A 454 -19.75 -21.48 -8.58
C LEU A 454 -19.00 -22.79 -8.73
N VAL A 455 -19.57 -23.69 -9.53
CA VAL A 455 -19.04 -25.03 -9.81
C VAL A 455 -19.03 -25.28 -11.32
N ALA A 456 -18.44 -26.36 -11.79
CA ALA A 456 -18.31 -26.64 -13.23
C ALA A 456 -19.65 -26.61 -13.99
N THR A 457 -20.73 -27.03 -13.35
CA THR A 457 -22.09 -27.05 -13.92
C THR A 457 -22.88 -25.77 -13.70
N ASP A 458 -22.40 -24.87 -12.88
CA ASP A 458 -22.99 -23.54 -12.58
C ASP A 458 -21.87 -22.55 -12.34
N ARG A 459 -21.16 -22.17 -13.42
CA ARG A 459 -19.94 -21.36 -13.32
C ARG A 459 -20.15 -19.87 -13.59
N LEU A 460 -21.33 -19.49 -14.11
CA LEU A 460 -21.66 -18.11 -14.42
C LEU A 460 -22.98 -17.72 -13.75
N TRP A 461 -22.90 -16.75 -12.84
CA TRP A 461 -24.07 -16.16 -12.23
C TRP A 461 -24.40 -14.82 -12.84
N LEU A 462 -25.63 -14.67 -13.35
CA LEU A 462 -26.18 -13.39 -13.78
C LEU A 462 -26.94 -12.76 -12.62
N VAL A 463 -26.40 -11.67 -12.07
CA VAL A 463 -26.94 -11.01 -10.87
C VAL A 463 -27.71 -9.77 -11.24
N THR A 464 -29.03 -9.75 -10.98
CA THR A 464 -29.94 -8.63 -11.27
C THR A 464 -30.39 -7.91 -10.01
N GLY A 465 -31.09 -6.79 -10.15
CA GLY A 465 -31.64 -6.02 -9.01
C GLY A 465 -31.17 -4.56 -8.98
N PRO A 466 -31.59 -3.78 -7.98
CA PRO A 466 -31.27 -2.35 -7.89
C PRO A 466 -29.79 -2.11 -7.61
N ASN A 467 -29.20 -1.02 -8.16
CA ASN A 467 -27.80 -0.69 -8.00
C ASN A 467 -27.40 -0.48 -6.53
N MET A 468 -28.27 0.09 -5.72
CA MET A 468 -28.04 0.29 -4.29
C MET A 468 -28.26 -0.99 -3.45
N GLY A 469 -28.66 -2.09 -4.06
CA GLY A 469 -28.97 -3.37 -3.38
C GLY A 469 -27.73 -4.13 -2.91
N GLY A 470 -26.51 -3.74 -3.32
CA GLY A 470 -25.28 -4.39 -2.90
C GLY A 470 -24.68 -5.36 -3.92
N LYS A 471 -25.13 -5.35 -5.19
CA LYS A 471 -24.57 -6.21 -6.27
C LYS A 471 -23.04 -6.09 -6.36
N SER A 472 -22.54 -4.86 -6.56
CA SER A 472 -21.10 -4.60 -6.69
C SER A 472 -20.32 -4.99 -5.42
N THR A 473 -20.92 -4.83 -4.24
CA THR A 473 -20.34 -5.27 -2.96
C THR A 473 -20.21 -6.79 -2.92
N PHE A 474 -21.26 -7.51 -3.35
CA PHE A 474 -21.24 -8.98 -3.42
C PHE A 474 -20.20 -9.50 -4.42
N LEU A 475 -20.08 -8.89 -5.60
CA LEU A 475 -19.09 -9.27 -6.58
C LEU A 475 -17.67 -9.09 -6.02
N ARG A 476 -17.36 -7.91 -5.48
CA ARG A 476 -16.06 -7.60 -4.88
C ARG A 476 -15.74 -8.50 -3.68
N GLN A 477 -16.73 -8.80 -2.83
CA GLN A 477 -16.58 -9.70 -1.68
C GLN A 477 -15.96 -11.03 -2.09
N ASN A 478 -16.49 -11.66 -3.14
CA ASN A 478 -16.01 -12.97 -3.61
C ASN A 478 -14.58 -12.88 -4.18
N ALA A 479 -14.26 -11.83 -4.91
CA ALA A 479 -12.90 -11.58 -5.40
C ALA A 479 -11.90 -11.36 -4.24
N LEU A 480 -12.29 -10.60 -3.21
CA LEU A 480 -11.44 -10.37 -2.04
C LEU A 480 -11.24 -11.63 -1.19
N ILE A 481 -12.24 -12.51 -1.12
CA ILE A 481 -12.12 -13.83 -0.47
C ILE A 481 -11.07 -14.69 -1.20
N VAL A 482 -11.05 -14.70 -2.54
CA VAL A 482 -10.01 -15.39 -3.32
C VAL A 482 -8.61 -14.83 -3.00
N ILE A 483 -8.44 -13.51 -2.97
CA ILE A 483 -7.16 -12.87 -2.64
C ILE A 483 -6.69 -13.28 -1.25
N LEU A 484 -7.55 -13.21 -0.24
CA LEU A 484 -7.23 -13.58 1.13
C LEU A 484 -6.85 -15.06 1.23
N ALA A 485 -7.66 -15.96 0.68
CA ALA A 485 -7.42 -17.38 0.71
C ALA A 485 -6.07 -17.75 0.08
N GLN A 486 -5.77 -17.25 -1.12
CA GLN A 486 -4.51 -17.54 -1.81
C GLN A 486 -3.31 -16.74 -1.27
N ALA A 487 -3.52 -15.72 -0.45
CA ALA A 487 -2.46 -15.11 0.36
C ALA A 487 -2.09 -15.96 1.58
N GLY A 488 -2.91 -16.95 1.93
CA GLY A 488 -2.74 -17.80 3.12
C GLY A 488 -3.37 -17.18 4.37
N ALA A 489 -4.45 -16.44 4.20
CA ALA A 489 -5.26 -15.84 5.27
C ALA A 489 -6.58 -16.60 5.45
N PHE A 490 -7.15 -16.53 6.64
CA PHE A 490 -8.54 -16.91 6.88
C PHE A 490 -9.47 -15.92 6.16
N VAL A 491 -10.69 -16.33 5.86
CA VAL A 491 -11.63 -15.57 5.05
C VAL A 491 -12.89 -15.22 5.83
N PRO A 492 -13.54 -14.09 5.54
CA PRO A 492 -14.78 -13.66 6.17
C PRO A 492 -15.98 -14.46 5.65
N ALA A 493 -16.08 -15.71 6.05
CA ALA A 493 -17.15 -16.64 5.69
C ALA A 493 -17.39 -17.65 6.82
N GLU A 494 -18.53 -18.36 6.80
CA GLU A 494 -18.78 -19.50 7.68
C GLU A 494 -18.03 -20.74 7.21
N SER A 495 -17.93 -20.92 5.88
CA SER A 495 -17.06 -21.90 5.25
C SER A 495 -16.65 -21.44 3.85
N ALA A 496 -15.50 -21.90 3.37
CA ALA A 496 -14.98 -21.61 2.05
C ALA A 496 -14.25 -22.83 1.48
N THR A 497 -14.74 -23.36 0.37
CA THR A 497 -14.11 -24.43 -0.40
C THR A 497 -13.78 -23.93 -1.80
N LEU A 498 -12.50 -23.93 -2.14
CA LEU A 498 -11.98 -23.25 -3.33
C LEU A 498 -11.08 -24.16 -4.15
N THR A 499 -11.08 -24.01 -5.46
CA THR A 499 -9.94 -24.39 -6.31
C THR A 499 -9.08 -23.16 -6.60
N LEU A 500 -7.81 -23.37 -6.92
CA LEU A 500 -6.89 -22.27 -7.22
C LEU A 500 -7.40 -21.43 -8.39
N VAL A 501 -7.22 -20.13 -8.27
CA VAL A 501 -7.49 -19.13 -9.30
C VAL A 501 -6.16 -18.65 -9.88
N ASP A 502 -5.99 -18.80 -11.19
CA ASP A 502 -4.77 -18.38 -11.90
C ASP A 502 -4.76 -16.90 -12.25
N ARG A 503 -5.94 -16.35 -12.59
CA ARG A 503 -6.13 -14.94 -12.96
C ARG A 503 -7.40 -14.41 -12.32
N LEU A 504 -7.32 -13.22 -11.80
CA LEU A 504 -8.44 -12.49 -11.22
C LEU A 504 -8.68 -11.22 -12.04
N PHE A 505 -9.91 -11.07 -12.53
CA PHE A 505 -10.34 -9.89 -13.26
C PHE A 505 -11.55 -9.24 -12.60
N SER A 506 -11.50 -7.93 -12.49
CA SER A 506 -12.61 -7.14 -11.95
C SER A 506 -12.87 -5.91 -12.82
N ARG A 507 -14.06 -5.86 -13.37
CA ARG A 507 -14.61 -4.68 -14.02
C ARG A 507 -15.83 -4.21 -13.24
N VAL A 508 -15.60 -3.47 -12.16
CA VAL A 508 -16.63 -2.95 -11.24
C VAL A 508 -16.41 -1.45 -11.06
N GLY A 509 -17.36 -0.63 -11.51
CA GLY A 509 -17.31 0.83 -11.40
C GLY A 509 -16.30 1.47 -12.37
N ALA A 510 -16.80 2.37 -13.21
CA ALA A 510 -15.93 3.24 -14.00
C ALA A 510 -15.51 4.42 -13.14
N SER A 511 -14.23 4.58 -12.86
CA SER A 511 -13.71 5.91 -12.51
C SER A 511 -13.64 6.72 -13.79
N ASP A 512 -14.32 7.88 -13.84
CA ASP A 512 -14.20 8.86 -14.92
C ASP A 512 -12.75 9.36 -14.96
N ASN A 513 -11.92 8.71 -15.76
CA ASN A 513 -10.53 9.11 -15.93
C ASN A 513 -10.44 10.16 -17.06
N LEU A 514 -11.12 11.30 -16.85
CA LEU A 514 -11.13 12.47 -17.72
C LEU A 514 -9.71 12.98 -18.06
N ALA A 515 -8.73 12.70 -17.18
CA ALA A 515 -7.34 13.12 -17.36
C ALA A 515 -6.63 12.46 -18.54
N ARG A 516 -7.12 11.32 -19.07
CA ARG A 516 -6.52 10.63 -20.22
C ARG A 516 -7.27 10.83 -21.52
N GLY A 517 -8.34 11.64 -21.57
CA GLY A 517 -9.08 11.99 -22.77
C GLY A 517 -9.77 10.81 -23.49
N ARG A 518 -9.94 9.66 -22.83
CA ARG A 518 -10.65 8.49 -23.36
C ARG A 518 -12.08 8.47 -22.83
N SER A 519 -13.04 8.15 -23.69
CA SER A 519 -14.42 7.88 -23.29
C SER A 519 -14.45 6.71 -22.30
N THR A 520 -15.28 6.83 -21.24
CA THR A 520 -15.52 5.75 -20.25
C THR A 520 -15.91 4.44 -20.93
N PHE A 521 -16.71 4.51 -21.98
CA PHE A 521 -17.10 3.35 -22.80
C PHE A 521 -15.89 2.69 -23.50
N MET A 522 -14.96 3.49 -24.06
CA MET A 522 -13.76 2.94 -24.71
C MET A 522 -12.84 2.24 -23.70
N VAL A 523 -12.69 2.80 -22.51
CA VAL A 523 -11.91 2.15 -21.42
C VAL A 523 -12.55 0.82 -21.03
N GLU A 524 -13.88 0.82 -20.86
CA GLU A 524 -14.66 -0.38 -20.55
C GLU A 524 -14.46 -1.48 -21.61
N MET A 525 -14.54 -1.12 -22.89
CA MET A 525 -14.36 -2.10 -23.98
C MET A 525 -12.94 -2.64 -24.06
N VAL A 526 -11.92 -1.83 -23.81
CA VAL A 526 -10.51 -2.27 -23.78
C VAL A 526 -10.29 -3.26 -22.62
N GLU A 527 -10.80 -2.96 -21.43
CA GLU A 527 -10.70 -3.84 -20.26
C GLU A 527 -11.46 -5.16 -20.50
N THR A 528 -12.68 -5.09 -21.02
CA THR A 528 -13.49 -6.28 -21.36
C THR A 528 -12.78 -7.13 -22.42
N ALA A 529 -12.22 -6.53 -23.45
CA ALA A 529 -11.46 -7.25 -24.47
C ALA A 529 -10.21 -7.94 -23.89
N ALA A 530 -9.51 -7.29 -22.95
CA ALA A 530 -8.37 -7.88 -22.27
C ALA A 530 -8.78 -9.08 -21.40
N ILE A 531 -9.93 -9.00 -20.73
CA ILE A 531 -10.50 -10.13 -19.96
C ILE A 531 -10.80 -11.31 -20.88
N LEU A 532 -11.57 -11.10 -21.96
CA LEU A 532 -11.93 -12.14 -22.90
C LEU A 532 -10.73 -12.81 -23.57
N ALA A 533 -9.67 -12.04 -23.82
CA ALA A 533 -8.45 -12.57 -24.43
C ALA A 533 -7.55 -13.36 -23.47
N GLN A 534 -7.64 -13.12 -22.16
CA GLN A 534 -6.69 -13.66 -21.19
C GLN A 534 -7.29 -14.63 -20.17
N ALA A 535 -8.60 -14.58 -19.91
CA ALA A 535 -9.24 -15.45 -18.95
C ALA A 535 -9.19 -16.91 -19.40
N THR A 536 -8.84 -17.80 -18.48
CA THR A 536 -8.79 -19.27 -18.63
C THR A 536 -9.93 -19.91 -17.86
N GLU A 537 -10.12 -21.21 -17.98
CA GLU A 537 -11.11 -21.96 -17.20
C GLU A 537 -10.85 -21.91 -15.67
N HIS A 538 -9.61 -21.63 -15.24
CA HIS A 538 -9.24 -21.47 -13.84
C HIS A 538 -9.39 -20.04 -13.33
N SER A 539 -9.73 -19.09 -14.20
CA SER A 539 -9.86 -17.68 -13.82
C SER A 539 -11.13 -17.39 -13.03
N PHE A 540 -11.10 -16.31 -12.28
CA PHE A 540 -12.27 -15.74 -11.60
C PHE A 540 -12.53 -14.33 -12.15
N VAL A 541 -13.72 -14.11 -12.70
CA VAL A 541 -14.08 -12.88 -13.39
C VAL A 541 -15.28 -12.22 -12.70
N ILE A 542 -15.20 -10.94 -12.41
CA ILE A 542 -16.34 -10.14 -11.97
C ILE A 542 -16.58 -8.99 -12.93
N LEU A 543 -17.80 -8.91 -13.46
CA LEU A 543 -18.23 -7.90 -14.42
C LEU A 543 -19.48 -7.20 -13.89
N ASP A 544 -19.45 -5.87 -13.88
CA ASP A 544 -20.57 -5.05 -13.39
C ASP A 544 -21.00 -4.03 -14.44
N GLU A 545 -22.26 -4.11 -14.84
CA GLU A 545 -22.94 -3.19 -15.76
C GLU A 545 -22.23 -2.97 -17.10
N VAL A 546 -21.75 -4.03 -17.73
CA VAL A 546 -21.12 -3.98 -19.08
C VAL A 546 -22.10 -3.42 -20.12
N GLY A 547 -21.63 -2.46 -20.95
CA GLY A 547 -22.41 -1.84 -22.02
C GLY A 547 -23.20 -0.58 -21.58
N ARG A 548 -22.95 -0.04 -20.39
CA ARG A 548 -23.68 1.14 -19.89
C ARG A 548 -23.35 2.45 -20.61
N GLY A 549 -22.15 2.55 -21.19
CA GLY A 549 -21.64 3.80 -21.78
C GLY A 549 -22.07 4.10 -23.23
N THR A 550 -23.02 3.32 -23.80
CA THR A 550 -23.49 3.48 -25.19
C THR A 550 -25.02 3.45 -25.28
N SER A 551 -25.57 3.35 -26.50
CA SER A 551 -27.02 3.22 -26.68
C SER A 551 -27.54 1.93 -26.05
N THR A 552 -28.80 1.92 -25.59
CA THR A 552 -29.39 0.77 -24.86
C THR A 552 -29.29 -0.53 -25.67
N TYR A 553 -29.52 -0.49 -26.98
CA TYR A 553 -29.47 -1.67 -27.83
C TYR A 553 -28.05 -2.16 -28.10
N ASP A 554 -27.11 -1.25 -28.36
CA ASP A 554 -25.69 -1.60 -28.56
C ASP A 554 -25.13 -2.17 -27.25
N GLY A 555 -25.43 -1.54 -26.10
CA GLY A 555 -25.00 -1.99 -24.80
C GLY A 555 -25.54 -3.40 -24.46
N LEU A 556 -26.82 -3.64 -24.72
CA LEU A 556 -27.44 -4.96 -24.53
C LEU A 556 -26.79 -6.01 -25.45
N ALA A 557 -26.58 -5.70 -26.74
CA ALA A 557 -25.98 -6.64 -27.69
C ALA A 557 -24.55 -7.00 -27.29
N LEU A 558 -23.75 -6.01 -26.84
CA LEU A 558 -22.40 -6.24 -26.36
C LEU A 558 -22.39 -7.07 -25.08
N ALA A 559 -23.23 -6.74 -24.10
CA ALA A 559 -23.32 -7.50 -22.86
C ALA A 559 -23.73 -8.95 -23.12
N TRP A 560 -24.67 -9.18 -24.04
CA TRP A 560 -25.09 -10.50 -24.48
C TRP A 560 -23.94 -11.32 -25.04
N ALA A 561 -23.22 -10.77 -26.03
CA ALA A 561 -22.06 -11.41 -26.65
C ALA A 561 -20.92 -11.68 -25.66
N VAL A 562 -20.70 -10.77 -24.67
CA VAL A 562 -19.68 -10.95 -23.63
C VAL A 562 -20.06 -12.12 -22.72
N VAL A 563 -21.34 -12.25 -22.30
CA VAL A 563 -21.80 -13.38 -21.47
C VAL A 563 -21.62 -14.70 -22.22
N GLU A 564 -22.02 -14.77 -23.50
CA GLU A 564 -21.81 -15.95 -24.34
C GLU A 564 -20.32 -16.30 -24.48
N ALA A 565 -19.45 -15.31 -24.74
CA ALA A 565 -18.01 -15.53 -24.87
C ALA A 565 -17.38 -16.05 -23.54
N VAL A 566 -17.74 -15.47 -22.41
CA VAL A 566 -17.28 -15.95 -21.09
C VAL A 566 -17.75 -17.38 -20.82
N HIS A 567 -18.98 -17.71 -21.20
CA HIS A 567 -19.55 -19.03 -21.02
C HIS A 567 -18.94 -20.08 -21.97
N GLU A 568 -18.90 -19.82 -23.29
CA GLU A 568 -18.53 -20.80 -24.32
C GLU A 568 -17.01 -20.89 -24.53
N VAL A 569 -16.31 -19.74 -24.51
CA VAL A 569 -14.90 -19.67 -24.86
C VAL A 569 -14.00 -19.72 -23.64
N ASN A 570 -14.18 -18.79 -22.68
CA ASN A 570 -13.34 -18.72 -21.50
C ASN A 570 -13.65 -19.82 -20.48
N ARG A 571 -14.92 -20.20 -20.33
CA ARG A 571 -15.41 -21.26 -19.44
C ARG A 571 -15.02 -21.08 -17.97
N CYS A 572 -14.75 -19.82 -17.57
CA CYS A 572 -14.28 -19.46 -16.25
C CYS A 572 -15.44 -19.25 -15.26
N ARG A 573 -15.10 -19.16 -13.96
CA ARG A 573 -16.02 -18.71 -12.92
C ARG A 573 -16.30 -17.24 -13.09
N CYS A 574 -17.57 -16.86 -13.23
CA CYS A 574 -17.94 -15.47 -13.47
C CYS A 574 -19.16 -15.02 -12.66
N LEU A 575 -19.06 -13.86 -12.05
CA LEU A 575 -20.18 -13.13 -11.48
C LEU A 575 -20.44 -11.90 -12.36
N PHE A 576 -21.60 -11.88 -13.03
CA PHE A 576 -21.98 -10.83 -13.96
C PHE A 576 -23.19 -10.07 -13.43
N ALA A 577 -22.98 -8.86 -12.92
CA ALA A 577 -24.09 -7.99 -12.52
C ALA A 577 -24.57 -7.15 -13.69
N THR A 578 -25.88 -7.04 -13.84
CA THR A 578 -26.50 -6.28 -14.94
C THR A 578 -27.81 -5.63 -14.53
N HIS A 579 -28.17 -4.58 -15.26
CA HIS A 579 -29.49 -3.97 -15.24
C HIS A 579 -30.34 -4.35 -16.47
N TYR A 580 -29.77 -5.08 -17.43
CA TYR A 580 -30.49 -5.60 -18.61
C TYR A 580 -31.26 -6.86 -18.23
N HIS A 581 -32.57 -6.76 -18.06
CA HIS A 581 -33.43 -7.93 -17.77
C HIS A 581 -33.49 -8.91 -18.95
N GLU A 582 -33.25 -8.45 -20.14
CA GLU A 582 -33.27 -9.27 -21.36
C GLU A 582 -32.21 -10.38 -21.33
N LEU A 583 -31.07 -10.13 -20.65
CA LEU A 583 -29.99 -11.12 -20.49
C LEU A 583 -30.44 -12.38 -19.71
N THR A 584 -31.53 -12.29 -18.93
CA THR A 584 -32.05 -13.45 -18.20
C THR A 584 -32.50 -14.60 -19.12
N ARG A 585 -32.80 -14.29 -20.39
CA ARG A 585 -33.15 -15.31 -21.39
C ARG A 585 -31.99 -16.22 -21.75
N LEU A 586 -30.75 -15.81 -21.50
CA LEU A 586 -29.57 -16.65 -21.73
C LEU A 586 -29.57 -17.92 -20.86
N SER A 587 -30.27 -17.93 -19.75
CA SER A 587 -30.42 -19.15 -18.93
C SER A 587 -31.21 -20.25 -19.62
N GLU A 588 -31.94 -19.94 -20.70
CA GLU A 588 -32.65 -20.93 -21.51
C GLU A 588 -31.74 -21.68 -22.50
N THR A 589 -30.55 -21.09 -22.79
CA THR A 589 -29.64 -21.56 -23.84
C THR A 589 -28.24 -21.92 -23.33
N LEU A 590 -27.83 -21.40 -22.18
CA LEU A 590 -26.50 -21.61 -21.59
C LEU A 590 -26.58 -22.47 -20.32
N ASP A 591 -26.14 -23.74 -20.44
CA ASP A 591 -26.34 -24.78 -19.42
C ASP A 591 -25.68 -24.51 -18.07
N ALA A 592 -24.57 -23.74 -18.03
CA ALA A 592 -23.84 -23.46 -16.79
C ALA A 592 -24.01 -22.00 -16.34
N LEU A 593 -25.16 -21.41 -16.68
CA LEU A 593 -25.56 -20.07 -16.25
C LEU A 593 -26.79 -20.16 -15.34
N SER A 594 -26.71 -19.53 -14.17
CA SER A 594 -27.83 -19.38 -13.26
C SER A 594 -28.18 -17.91 -13.03
N LEU A 595 -29.45 -17.69 -12.72
CA LEU A 595 -29.99 -16.35 -12.45
C LEU A 595 -30.09 -16.13 -10.97
N HIS A 596 -29.60 -14.97 -10.55
CA HIS A 596 -29.68 -14.51 -9.17
C HIS A 596 -30.13 -13.06 -9.10
N HIS A 597 -30.72 -12.66 -7.99
CA HIS A 597 -31.12 -11.27 -7.78
C HIS A 597 -30.93 -10.83 -6.35
N VAL A 598 -30.66 -9.54 -6.16
CA VAL A 598 -30.65 -8.93 -4.84
C VAL A 598 -32.07 -8.61 -4.42
N ARG A 599 -32.50 -9.16 -3.28
CA ARG A 599 -33.84 -9.02 -2.74
C ARG A 599 -34.11 -7.59 -2.28
N ALA A 600 -35.24 -7.06 -2.72
CA ALA A 600 -35.77 -5.80 -2.28
C ALA A 600 -37.25 -5.96 -1.95
N ARG A 601 -37.75 -5.27 -0.94
CA ARG A 601 -39.16 -5.33 -0.52
C ARG A 601 -39.74 -3.93 -0.49
N GLU A 602 -40.95 -3.79 -1.02
CA GLU A 602 -41.71 -2.56 -0.86
C GLU A 602 -42.49 -2.63 0.46
N TRP A 603 -42.26 -1.65 1.35
CA TRP A 603 -42.95 -1.54 2.63
C TRP A 603 -43.55 -0.14 2.78
N LYS A 604 -44.90 -0.05 2.87
CA LYS A 604 -45.64 1.22 2.98
C LYS A 604 -45.30 2.22 1.85
N GLY A 605 -44.98 1.73 0.66
CA GLY A 605 -44.58 2.54 -0.48
C GLY A 605 -43.08 2.89 -0.56
N ASP A 606 -42.28 2.53 0.45
CA ASP A 606 -40.84 2.71 0.45
C ASP A 606 -40.13 1.41 0.10
N LEU A 607 -38.99 1.53 -0.61
CA LEU A 607 -38.14 0.41 -0.96
C LEU A 607 -37.19 0.08 0.21
N VAL A 608 -37.30 -1.13 0.73
CA VAL A 608 -36.38 -1.69 1.71
C VAL A 608 -35.43 -2.65 1.00
N LEU A 609 -34.16 -2.32 0.99
CA LEU A 609 -33.09 -3.19 0.44
C LEU A 609 -32.69 -4.19 1.51
N LEU A 610 -32.83 -5.49 1.21
CA LEU A 610 -32.51 -6.54 2.18
C LEU A 610 -31.03 -6.94 2.12
N HIS A 611 -30.33 -6.59 1.07
CA HIS A 611 -28.93 -6.98 0.79
C HIS A 611 -28.71 -8.50 0.77
N GLU A 612 -29.79 -9.27 0.60
CA GLU A 612 -29.79 -10.71 0.46
C GLU A 612 -29.83 -11.10 -1.01
N LEU A 613 -29.03 -12.10 -1.40
CA LEU A 613 -29.09 -12.70 -2.72
C LEU A 613 -30.09 -13.86 -2.73
N ALA A 614 -30.84 -14.00 -3.80
CA ALA A 614 -31.74 -15.12 -4.01
C ALA A 614 -31.65 -15.65 -5.45
N GLU A 615 -31.99 -16.92 -5.65
CA GLU A 615 -32.10 -17.55 -6.97
C GLU A 615 -33.23 -16.96 -7.78
N GLY A 616 -33.07 -17.03 -9.11
CA GLY A 616 -34.05 -16.51 -10.08
C GLY A 616 -33.84 -15.05 -10.48
N PRO A 617 -34.60 -14.57 -11.47
CA PRO A 617 -34.55 -13.18 -11.92
C PRO A 617 -35.26 -12.24 -10.94
N ALA A 618 -34.91 -10.95 -10.95
CA ALA A 618 -35.65 -9.94 -10.20
C ALA A 618 -37.07 -9.76 -10.77
N ASP A 619 -38.09 -9.74 -9.92
CA ASP A 619 -39.50 -9.64 -10.31
C ASP A 619 -39.87 -8.31 -10.99
N ARG A 620 -39.13 -7.22 -10.70
CA ARG A 620 -39.45 -5.83 -11.17
C ARG A 620 -38.21 -4.97 -11.24
N SER A 621 -38.32 -3.91 -12.06
CA SER A 621 -37.36 -2.82 -12.00
C SER A 621 -37.69 -1.88 -10.83
N TYR A 622 -36.69 -1.52 -10.01
CA TYR A 622 -36.85 -0.68 -8.82
C TYR A 622 -36.43 0.79 -9.03
N GLY A 623 -36.15 1.20 -10.28
CA GLY A 623 -35.64 2.54 -10.59
C GLY A 623 -36.50 3.68 -10.06
N LEU A 624 -37.84 3.59 -10.19
CA LEU A 624 -38.76 4.61 -9.66
C LEU A 624 -38.78 4.65 -8.13
N ALA A 625 -38.65 3.50 -7.48
CA ALA A 625 -38.60 3.43 -6.02
C ALA A 625 -37.30 4.05 -5.48
N VAL A 626 -36.16 3.78 -6.15
CA VAL A 626 -34.87 4.41 -5.84
C VAL A 626 -34.93 5.93 -6.08
N ALA A 627 -35.54 6.39 -7.16
CA ALA A 627 -35.71 7.82 -7.46
C ALA A 627 -36.53 8.53 -6.36
N ARG A 628 -37.53 7.86 -5.80
CA ARG A 628 -38.29 8.36 -4.65
C ARG A 628 -37.41 8.49 -3.40
N LEU A 629 -36.61 7.47 -3.08
CA LEU A 629 -35.67 7.53 -1.96
C LEU A 629 -34.63 8.64 -2.11
N ALA A 630 -34.21 8.94 -3.35
CA ALA A 630 -33.31 10.03 -3.69
C ALA A 630 -33.98 11.43 -3.59
N GLY A 631 -35.30 11.49 -3.29
CA GLY A 631 -36.00 12.75 -3.09
C GLY A 631 -36.54 13.41 -4.37
N LEU A 632 -36.72 12.66 -5.47
CA LEU A 632 -37.34 13.22 -6.68
C LEU A 632 -38.78 13.69 -6.38
N PRO A 633 -39.22 14.87 -6.92
CA PRO A 633 -40.55 15.41 -6.69
C PRO A 633 -41.66 14.41 -7.07
N PRO A 634 -42.76 14.32 -6.29
CA PRO A 634 -43.86 13.37 -6.54
C PRO A 634 -44.50 13.48 -7.93
N LEU A 635 -44.60 14.70 -8.48
CA LEU A 635 -45.13 14.94 -9.84
C LEU A 635 -44.23 14.28 -10.93
N VAL A 636 -42.90 14.37 -10.77
CA VAL A 636 -41.94 13.76 -11.70
C VAL A 636 -42.03 12.23 -11.62
N LEU A 637 -42.16 11.69 -10.42
CA LEU A 637 -42.29 10.23 -10.17
C LEU A 637 -43.62 9.70 -10.75
N LYS A 638 -44.73 10.45 -10.57
CA LYS A 638 -46.02 10.10 -11.17
C LYS A 638 -45.90 10.03 -12.69
N ARG A 639 -45.31 11.07 -13.29
CA ARG A 639 -45.11 11.13 -14.77
C ARG A 639 -44.21 9.98 -15.25
N ALA A 640 -43.09 9.72 -14.56
CA ALA A 640 -42.20 8.63 -14.89
C ALA A 640 -42.90 7.26 -14.84
N LYS A 641 -43.77 7.04 -13.85
CA LYS A 641 -44.61 5.84 -13.75
C LYS A 641 -45.56 5.67 -14.93
N ASP A 642 -46.23 6.77 -15.35
CA ASP A 642 -47.14 6.75 -16.50
C ASP A 642 -46.38 6.46 -17.80
N VAL A 643 -45.18 7.05 -17.99
CA VAL A 643 -44.32 6.79 -19.15
C VAL A 643 -43.86 5.35 -19.16
N LEU A 644 -43.37 4.80 -18.02
CA LEU A 644 -42.95 3.41 -17.91
C LEU A 644 -44.07 2.45 -18.28
N GLY A 645 -45.30 2.65 -17.75
CA GLY A 645 -46.45 1.81 -18.06
C GLY A 645 -46.81 1.80 -19.57
N ARG A 646 -46.63 2.93 -20.27
CA ARG A 646 -46.83 2.99 -21.73
C ARG A 646 -45.71 2.26 -22.50
N LEU A 647 -44.46 2.37 -22.07
CA LEU A 647 -43.35 1.68 -22.67
C LEU A 647 -43.46 0.16 -22.51
N GLU A 648 -43.87 -0.31 -21.32
CA GLU A 648 -44.13 -1.72 -21.03
C GLU A 648 -45.33 -2.27 -21.85
N ALA A 649 -46.41 -1.50 -22.00
CA ALA A 649 -47.55 -1.87 -22.82
C ALA A 649 -47.20 -1.90 -24.32
N GLY A 650 -46.34 -1.00 -24.80
CA GLY A 650 -45.78 -1.00 -26.16
C GLY A 650 -44.91 -2.22 -26.44
N LYS A 651 -44.05 -2.59 -25.47
CA LYS A 651 -43.20 -3.79 -25.54
C LYS A 651 -44.02 -5.08 -25.67
N ALA A 652 -45.14 -5.16 -24.95
CA ALA A 652 -46.04 -6.31 -25.00
C ALA A 652 -46.78 -6.45 -26.33
N LYS A 653 -47.02 -5.35 -27.07
CA LYS A 653 -47.79 -5.35 -28.35
C LYS A 653 -46.92 -5.59 -29.59
N THR A 654 -45.67 -5.17 -29.61
CA THR A 654 -44.84 -5.10 -30.83
C THR A 654 -43.49 -5.79 -30.73
N GLY A 655 -43.17 -6.41 -29.61
CA GLY A 655 -41.89 -7.13 -29.44
C GLY A 655 -40.62 -6.26 -29.40
N GLY A 656 -40.73 -4.93 -29.38
CA GLY A 656 -39.60 -3.99 -29.36
C GLY A 656 -39.83 -2.77 -28.46
N ILE A 657 -38.77 -2.28 -27.80
CA ILE A 657 -38.82 -1.13 -26.87
C ILE A 657 -39.11 0.20 -27.60
N ALA A 658 -38.88 0.31 -28.91
CA ALA A 658 -38.99 1.55 -29.68
C ALA A 658 -40.37 1.84 -30.26
N ALA A 659 -41.25 0.84 -30.41
CA ALA A 659 -42.57 1.01 -31.05
C ALA A 659 -43.63 1.57 -30.10
N GLY A 660 -43.55 2.80 -29.74
CA GLY A 660 -44.49 3.51 -28.89
C GLY A 660 -43.99 4.88 -28.43
N LEU A 661 -42.82 5.28 -28.85
CA LEU A 661 -42.22 6.58 -28.50
C LEU A 661 -42.59 7.68 -29.45
N ASP A 662 -42.92 7.36 -30.70
CA ASP A 662 -43.24 8.37 -31.75
C ASP A 662 -44.56 9.12 -31.51
N ASP A 663 -45.50 8.59 -30.68
CA ASP A 663 -46.79 9.20 -30.33
C ASP A 663 -46.81 9.89 -28.95
N LEU A 664 -45.67 10.04 -28.28
CA LEU A 664 -45.61 10.73 -27.00
C LEU A 664 -45.20 12.20 -27.21
N PRO A 665 -46.14 13.14 -27.09
CA PRO A 665 -45.78 14.54 -26.90
C PRO A 665 -45.14 14.65 -25.51
N LEU A 666 -43.77 14.57 -25.51
CA LEU A 666 -42.94 14.48 -24.29
C LEU A 666 -43.14 15.66 -23.34
N PHE A 667 -43.75 16.77 -23.80
CA PHE A 667 -43.97 18.00 -23.01
C PHE A 667 -45.34 18.65 -23.16
N ALA A 668 -46.29 18.08 -23.89
CA ALA A 668 -47.59 18.72 -24.13
C ALA A 668 -48.52 18.81 -22.91
N SER A 669 -48.26 18.13 -21.82
CA SER A 669 -49.12 18.21 -20.61
C SER A 669 -48.49 19.04 -19.47
N VAL A 670 -47.35 19.59 -19.64
CA VAL A 670 -46.75 20.58 -18.70
C VAL A 670 -47.18 22.01 -19.10
N ALA A 671 -47.58 22.20 -20.36
CA ALA A 671 -47.98 23.51 -20.89
C ALA A 671 -49.43 23.96 -20.53
N THR A 672 -50.21 23.15 -19.79
CA THR A 672 -51.63 23.49 -19.57
C THR A 672 -51.96 23.89 -18.12
N GLN A 673 -50.98 24.25 -17.30
CA GLN A 673 -51.20 24.91 -16.01
C GLN A 673 -50.01 25.79 -15.57
N ALA A 674 -49.35 26.48 -16.49
CA ALA A 674 -48.76 27.76 -16.15
C ALA A 674 -49.78 28.79 -16.61
N GLU A 675 -50.54 29.39 -15.72
CA GLU A 675 -51.12 30.71 -15.95
C GLU A 675 -49.96 31.58 -16.40
N GLU A 676 -50.06 32.10 -17.66
CA GLU A 676 -49.16 33.15 -18.14
C GLU A 676 -49.32 34.33 -17.16
N VAL A 677 -48.42 34.39 -16.19
CA VAL A 677 -48.22 35.66 -15.48
C VAL A 677 -47.61 36.59 -16.54
N ALA A 678 -48.48 37.52 -17.03
CA ALA A 678 -48.04 38.57 -17.95
C ALA A 678 -46.83 39.26 -17.30
N ASP A 679 -45.70 39.23 -17.96
CA ASP A 679 -44.51 39.99 -17.54
C ASP A 679 -44.48 41.30 -18.33
N PRO A 680 -45.01 42.39 -17.75
CA PRO A 680 -45.13 43.69 -18.45
C PRO A 680 -43.77 44.28 -18.83
N LEU A 681 -42.71 43.85 -18.19
CA LEU A 681 -41.35 44.28 -18.49
C LEU A 681 -40.85 43.61 -19.78
N ARG A 682 -41.13 42.32 -19.95
CA ARG A 682 -40.76 41.54 -21.12
C ARG A 682 -41.57 41.98 -22.34
N ASP A 683 -42.85 42.18 -22.20
CA ASP A 683 -43.72 42.67 -23.29
C ASP A 683 -43.33 44.09 -23.77
N ALA A 684 -42.94 44.96 -22.83
CA ALA A 684 -42.44 46.29 -23.17
C ALA A 684 -41.06 46.26 -23.85
N LEU A 685 -40.19 45.28 -23.53
CA LEU A 685 -38.90 45.09 -24.15
C LEU A 685 -39.00 44.51 -25.56
N ASP A 686 -39.87 43.52 -25.76
CA ASP A 686 -40.09 42.86 -27.06
C ASP A 686 -40.77 43.79 -28.06
N GLY A 687 -41.48 44.83 -27.61
CA GLY A 687 -42.09 45.87 -28.48
C GLY A 687 -41.17 47.00 -28.92
N ILE A 688 -39.87 46.96 -28.58
CA ILE A 688 -38.90 47.99 -28.94
C ILE A 688 -38.08 47.59 -30.15
N ASP A 689 -38.21 48.32 -31.25
CA ASP A 689 -37.28 48.23 -32.38
C ASP A 689 -36.10 49.18 -32.18
N ALA A 690 -34.98 48.63 -31.70
CA ALA A 690 -33.79 49.39 -31.30
C ALA A 690 -33.16 50.17 -32.47
N ASP A 691 -33.30 49.69 -33.72
CA ASP A 691 -32.70 50.29 -34.91
C ASP A 691 -33.49 51.48 -35.43
N ALA A 692 -34.78 51.59 -35.01
CA ALA A 692 -35.70 52.66 -35.44
C ALA A 692 -35.79 53.85 -34.45
N LEU A 693 -35.15 53.75 -33.24
CA LEU A 693 -35.24 54.72 -32.18
C LEU A 693 -34.25 55.89 -32.33
N SER A 694 -34.76 57.11 -32.16
CA SER A 694 -33.90 58.27 -31.94
C SER A 694 -33.29 58.22 -30.51
N PRO A 695 -32.15 58.90 -30.25
CA PRO A 695 -31.48 58.91 -28.94
C PRO A 695 -32.41 59.37 -27.79
N ARG A 696 -33.39 60.22 -28.06
CA ARG A 696 -34.33 60.72 -27.06
C ARG A 696 -35.39 59.66 -26.74
N GLU A 697 -35.92 58.99 -27.73
CA GLU A 697 -36.89 57.91 -27.57
C GLU A 697 -36.25 56.70 -26.85
N ALA A 698 -35.01 56.37 -27.15
CA ALA A 698 -34.27 55.33 -26.44
C ALA A 698 -34.16 55.61 -24.94
N LEU A 699 -33.87 56.86 -24.60
CA LEU A 699 -33.82 57.30 -23.18
C LEU A 699 -35.18 57.18 -22.48
N ASP A 700 -36.26 57.57 -23.17
CA ASP A 700 -37.63 57.48 -22.65
C ASP A 700 -38.03 56.00 -22.46
N HIS A 701 -37.67 55.11 -23.38
CA HIS A 701 -37.89 53.66 -23.23
C HIS A 701 -37.11 53.07 -22.06
N ILE A 702 -35.84 53.48 -21.84
CA ILE A 702 -35.04 53.05 -20.68
C ILE A 702 -35.72 53.48 -19.36
N TYR A 703 -36.24 54.69 -19.25
CA TYR A 703 -36.96 55.14 -18.07
C TYR A 703 -38.24 54.34 -17.82
N ARG A 704 -38.96 54.00 -18.90
CA ARG A 704 -40.19 53.19 -18.83
C ARG A 704 -39.90 51.76 -18.37
N LEU A 705 -38.86 51.12 -18.89
CA LEU A 705 -38.42 49.79 -18.51
C LEU A 705 -37.95 49.76 -17.02
N LYS A 706 -37.24 50.81 -16.57
CA LYS A 706 -36.85 50.95 -15.16
C LYS A 706 -38.03 51.10 -14.21
N GLN A 707 -39.11 51.80 -14.64
CA GLN A 707 -40.33 51.90 -13.85
C GLN A 707 -41.06 50.57 -13.76
N LEU A 708 -41.14 49.81 -14.86
CA LEU A 708 -41.74 48.47 -14.85
C LEU A 708 -40.92 47.47 -14.00
N ALA A 709 -39.59 47.53 -14.08
CA ALA A 709 -38.72 46.69 -13.25
C ALA A 709 -38.83 47.03 -11.75
N ALA A 710 -39.05 48.29 -11.41
CA ALA A 710 -39.27 48.70 -10.01
C ALA A 710 -40.66 48.30 -9.46
N ALA A 711 -41.67 48.21 -10.34
CA ALA A 711 -43.00 47.75 -9.99
C ALA A 711 -43.06 46.24 -9.74
N SER A 712 -42.28 45.43 -10.49
CA SER A 712 -42.21 43.98 -10.32
C SER A 712 -41.41 43.52 -9.07
N HIS A 713 -40.76 44.40 -8.36
CA HIS A 713 -40.06 44.07 -7.10
C HIS A 713 -40.93 44.31 -5.84
N HIS A 714 -42.18 44.73 -6.00
CA HIS A 714 -43.09 45.03 -4.88
C HIS A 714 -44.34 44.11 -4.84
N GLU A 715 -44.44 43.10 -5.69
CA GLU A 715 -45.32 41.94 -5.54
C GLU A 715 -44.48 40.68 -5.23
#